data_cd4c925ce749ba5cd2e3644226449e3e
#
_entry.id   cd4c925ce749ba5cd2e3644226449e3e
#
_cell.length_a   1.000
_cell.length_b   1.000
_cell.length_c   1.000
_cell.angle_alpha   90.00
_cell.angle_beta   90.00
_cell.angle_gamma   90.00
#
_symmetry.space_group_name_H-M   'P 1'
#
loop_
_entity.id
_entity.type
_entity.pdbx_description
1 polymer ?
#
loop_
_entity_poly.entity_id
_entity_poly.type
_entity_poly.pdbx_seq_one_letter_code
_entity_poly.pdbx_strand_id
1 'polypeptide(L)'
;DKWEQQCQPIGNGYMGASFFGGISKEKIVLNEKTLWAGGPSESRPDYNSGIIDGSYEYVKQVQQLLYDGKYDEAVALLPHLTGATDGYGAYQLLCDMMLTFSNIDETQATDYTRTLDLDNSIFTTQFTYQGAVHKREAFANYPSNVICLKLSSDKPRRICVKLSLDNLQCGSVTANGDTLTYEGALWDNGLRYCTVFKVVNKGGELIDAKDSIMVEHADEVYIYLTASTDYSNKYPTFRTGVNPSAAVNQRIENAVSKGFDALYEEHLADYKALFDRVTLKINEDTDDIIPCDKLIREYKENGSRSIANRLETLYFQFGRYMLISSSRAGSLPANLQGVWNESNCPPWCCDYHINVNLQMNYWGAYNTNLSETVPPLVDFLDSMRPSGRKSAEAYYGIKSDEEHPENGWCAHTQSTPFGWTAPGWNFYWGWSTAAVAWLMQNIYEYFEFTGDKEYFAEHIYPIMRESVRFYTQWLIYDDKQKRLVSSPTYSPEHGPVTIGNTYEQSLIEQLYNDFITASEALGTDEELRNIVKDQVVQLKPFSISKKTGLLKEWFEEDDDNFDHSKTQKNHRHISHLLGLYPGKAINSHTPELMTAAINTLNDRGDESTGWSRAYKLNLWARVKDGNRAYSILQGLLRGCTFDNLFDFHPPFQLDGNFGGSAGIAEMLIQSHEGYIELLPAAPDAWRNGAFTGLCARHGFVIDAKWENFNPTAVTIKSTVGGVCRIKSNCEAILCDGKSVPMLSNDGIVSFETLPDSVYTFVF
;
A
#
# COMPACT_ATOMS: atom_id res chain seq x y z
N ASP A 1 7.91 -15.66 -21.53
CA ASP A 1 7.52 -14.34 -21.03
C ASP A 1 6.75 -14.50 -19.73
N LYS A 2 7.39 -14.14 -18.63
CA LYS A 2 6.81 -14.23 -17.29
C LYS A 2 6.40 -12.83 -16.84
N TRP A 3 5.10 -12.60 -16.77
CA TRP A 3 4.53 -11.30 -16.41
C TRP A 3 5.14 -10.74 -15.12
N GLU A 4 5.08 -11.46 -14.02
CA GLU A 4 5.58 -11.01 -12.71
C GLU A 4 7.09 -10.70 -12.66
N GLN A 5 7.88 -11.21 -13.64
CA GLN A 5 9.33 -11.10 -13.62
C GLN A 5 9.87 -10.11 -14.67
N GLN A 6 9.11 -9.86 -15.72
CA GLN A 6 9.64 -9.20 -16.92
C GLN A 6 8.82 -8.01 -17.41
N CYS A 7 7.54 -7.87 -16.99
CA CYS A 7 6.75 -6.72 -17.41
C CYS A 7 7.25 -5.41 -16.78
N GLN A 8 6.96 -4.30 -17.47
CA GLN A 8 7.19 -2.95 -16.98
C GLN A 8 5.83 -2.29 -16.75
N PRO A 9 5.50 -1.94 -15.49
CA PRO A 9 4.18 -1.41 -15.12
C PRO A 9 4.11 0.11 -15.29
N ILE A 10 3.03 0.61 -15.88
CA ILE A 10 2.60 2.00 -15.74
C ILE A 10 1.18 2.05 -15.17
N GLY A 11 0.82 3.15 -14.51
CA GLY A 11 -0.51 3.30 -13.94
C GLY A 11 -0.82 4.73 -13.51
N ASN A 12 -2.11 5.01 -13.33
CA ASN A 12 -2.62 6.31 -12.88
C ASN A 12 -3.58 6.21 -11.68
N GLY A 13 -3.55 5.09 -10.96
CA GLY A 13 -4.47 4.82 -9.85
C GLY A 13 -5.80 4.21 -10.29
N TYR A 14 -6.34 4.58 -11.44
CA TYR A 14 -7.57 4.00 -12.01
C TYR A 14 -7.29 2.82 -12.92
N MET A 15 -6.29 2.96 -13.78
CA MET A 15 -5.89 1.95 -14.75
C MET A 15 -4.42 1.60 -14.59
N GLY A 16 -4.11 0.35 -14.90
CA GLY A 16 -2.75 -0.15 -15.03
C GLY A 16 -2.52 -0.77 -16.40
N ALA A 17 -1.28 -0.65 -16.88
CA ALA A 17 -0.82 -1.35 -18.07
C ALA A 17 0.55 -1.97 -17.82
N SER A 18 0.73 -3.22 -18.23
CA SER A 18 1.99 -3.96 -18.10
C SER A 18 2.55 -4.26 -19.49
N PHE A 19 3.73 -3.71 -19.78
CA PHE A 19 4.40 -3.81 -21.08
C PHE A 19 5.51 -4.85 -21.06
N PHE A 20 5.67 -5.59 -22.15
CA PHE A 20 6.79 -6.54 -22.33
C PHE A 20 7.91 -5.99 -23.21
N GLY A 21 7.64 -5.00 -24.06
CA GLY A 21 8.60 -4.40 -24.97
C GLY A 21 8.88 -5.28 -26.21
N GLY A 22 7.89 -6.04 -26.67
CA GLY A 22 8.04 -6.90 -27.84
C GLY A 22 8.28 -6.13 -29.12
N ILE A 23 9.06 -6.66 -30.04
CA ILE A 23 9.46 -5.99 -31.30
C ILE A 23 8.41 -6.19 -32.41
N SER A 24 8.20 -7.43 -32.85
CA SER A 24 7.23 -7.78 -33.90
C SER A 24 5.80 -7.92 -33.35
N LYS A 25 5.68 -8.26 -32.08
CA LYS A 25 4.42 -8.35 -31.35
C LYS A 25 4.62 -7.78 -29.96
N GLU A 26 3.79 -6.83 -29.56
CA GLU A 26 3.72 -6.31 -28.20
C GLU A 26 2.42 -6.76 -27.55
N LYS A 27 2.52 -7.39 -26.40
CA LYS A 27 1.39 -7.68 -25.51
C LYS A 27 1.39 -6.63 -24.40
N ILE A 28 0.25 -6.03 -24.13
CA ILE A 28 0.06 -5.08 -23.05
C ILE A 28 -1.13 -5.55 -22.22
N VAL A 29 -0.87 -5.96 -20.99
CA VAL A 29 -1.90 -6.40 -20.03
C VAL A 29 -2.56 -5.17 -19.44
N LEU A 30 -3.87 -5.05 -19.56
CA LEU A 30 -4.64 -3.90 -19.12
C LEU A 30 -5.52 -4.23 -17.91
N ASN A 31 -5.54 -3.34 -16.96
CA ASN A 31 -6.38 -3.41 -15.78
C ASN A 31 -7.17 -2.12 -15.56
N GLU A 32 -8.39 -2.26 -15.07
CA GLU A 32 -9.22 -1.20 -14.53
C GLU A 32 -9.54 -1.53 -13.08
N LYS A 33 -9.25 -0.60 -12.16
CA LYS A 33 -9.18 -0.83 -10.71
C LYS A 33 -10.49 -1.34 -10.10
N THR A 34 -11.62 -1.02 -10.71
CA THR A 34 -12.94 -1.37 -10.20
C THR A 34 -13.57 -2.59 -10.87
N LEU A 35 -12.83 -3.27 -11.75
CA LEU A 35 -13.31 -4.47 -12.41
C LEU A 35 -13.14 -5.71 -11.49
N TRP A 36 -14.17 -6.01 -10.72
CA TRP A 36 -14.19 -7.09 -9.73
C TRP A 36 -15.37 -8.03 -9.93
N ALA A 37 -15.13 -9.33 -9.85
CA ALA A 37 -16.17 -10.32 -9.63
C ALA A 37 -16.61 -10.32 -8.15
N GLY A 38 -17.73 -10.96 -7.83
CA GLY A 38 -18.29 -10.97 -6.48
C GLY A 38 -19.26 -9.82 -6.21
N GLY A 39 -19.59 -9.59 -4.96
CA GLY A 39 -20.54 -8.56 -4.55
C GLY A 39 -22.01 -8.90 -4.88
N PRO A 40 -22.91 -7.90 -4.79
CA PRO A 40 -24.34 -8.06 -5.09
C PRO A 40 -24.58 -8.29 -6.58
N SER A 41 -25.56 -9.14 -6.91
CA SER A 41 -25.97 -9.43 -8.28
C SER A 41 -27.42 -9.89 -8.33
N GLU A 42 -27.96 -10.07 -9.53
CA GLU A 42 -29.29 -10.66 -9.71
C GLU A 42 -29.38 -12.09 -9.16
N SER A 43 -28.28 -12.85 -9.22
CA SER A 43 -28.17 -14.19 -8.64
C SER A 43 -27.90 -14.19 -7.12
N ARG A 44 -27.54 -13.04 -6.56
CA ARG A 44 -27.25 -12.81 -5.13
C ARG A 44 -28.02 -11.59 -4.61
N PRO A 45 -29.38 -11.61 -4.65
CA PRO A 45 -30.19 -10.45 -4.24
C PRO A 45 -30.06 -10.17 -2.73
N ASP A 46 -29.76 -11.21 -1.94
CA ASP A 46 -29.57 -11.12 -0.49
C ASP A 46 -28.09 -11.02 -0.09
N TYR A 47 -27.25 -10.46 -0.97
CA TYR A 47 -25.83 -10.24 -0.66
C TYR A 47 -25.68 -9.44 0.65
N ASN A 48 -24.96 -10.02 1.60
CA ASN A 48 -24.80 -9.47 2.95
C ASN A 48 -23.33 -9.38 3.39
N SER A 49 -22.39 -9.21 2.45
CA SER A 49 -20.95 -9.06 2.75
C SER A 49 -20.32 -10.27 3.44
N GLY A 50 -20.84 -11.48 3.16
CA GLY A 50 -20.37 -12.75 3.71
C GLY A 50 -20.80 -13.05 5.15
N ILE A 51 -21.64 -12.21 5.75
CA ILE A 51 -22.03 -12.32 7.15
C ILE A 51 -22.91 -13.57 7.37
N ILE A 52 -22.64 -14.28 8.46
CA ILE A 52 -23.48 -15.40 8.94
C ILE A 52 -24.16 -14.96 10.24
N ASP A 53 -25.49 -14.85 10.18
CA ASP A 53 -26.30 -14.44 11.34
C ASP A 53 -26.26 -15.50 12.44
N GLY A 54 -26.33 -15.03 13.70
CA GLY A 54 -26.37 -15.89 14.88
C GLY A 54 -25.00 -16.34 15.39
N SER A 55 -23.91 -15.95 14.75
CA SER A 55 -22.54 -16.30 15.16
C SER A 55 -22.19 -15.79 16.56
N TYR A 56 -22.78 -14.68 17.02
CA TYR A 56 -22.54 -14.12 18.34
C TYR A 56 -22.83 -15.10 19.49
N GLU A 57 -23.85 -15.95 19.36
CA GLU A 57 -24.14 -16.96 20.38
C GLU A 57 -23.01 -18.00 20.50
N TYR A 58 -22.36 -18.32 19.40
CA TYR A 58 -21.17 -19.18 19.42
C TYR A 58 -19.93 -18.45 19.96
N VAL A 59 -19.78 -17.17 19.65
CA VAL A 59 -18.69 -16.35 20.22
C VAL A 59 -18.77 -16.37 21.75
N LYS A 60 -19.96 -16.18 22.35
CA LYS A 60 -20.14 -16.27 23.79
C LYS A 60 -19.80 -17.65 24.36
N GLN A 61 -20.17 -18.71 23.67
CA GLN A 61 -19.82 -20.06 24.08
C GLN A 61 -18.30 -20.29 24.02
N VAL A 62 -17.65 -19.84 22.94
CA VAL A 62 -16.19 -19.96 22.80
C VAL A 62 -15.48 -19.16 23.91
N GLN A 63 -15.93 -17.94 24.21
CA GLN A 63 -15.41 -17.13 25.32
C GLN A 63 -15.48 -17.89 26.65
N GLN A 64 -16.64 -18.48 26.96
CA GLN A 64 -16.83 -19.22 28.21
C GLN A 64 -15.96 -20.49 28.27
N LEU A 65 -15.88 -21.23 27.17
CA LEU A 65 -15.07 -22.45 27.10
C LEU A 65 -13.56 -22.13 27.24
N LEU A 66 -13.08 -21.07 26.63
CA LEU A 66 -11.70 -20.60 26.81
C LEU A 66 -11.45 -20.21 28.26
N TYR A 67 -12.37 -19.45 28.88
CA TYR A 67 -12.28 -19.06 30.28
C TYR A 67 -12.23 -20.27 31.23
N ASP A 68 -13.01 -21.33 30.93
CA ASP A 68 -13.04 -22.57 31.68
C ASP A 68 -11.82 -23.49 31.41
N GLY A 69 -10.94 -23.13 30.45
CA GLY A 69 -9.79 -23.94 30.03
C GLY A 69 -10.15 -25.15 29.17
N LYS A 70 -11.33 -25.14 28.56
CA LYS A 70 -11.84 -26.21 27.68
C LYS A 70 -11.50 -25.93 26.21
N TYR A 71 -10.20 -25.90 25.92
CA TYR A 71 -9.70 -25.45 24.61
C TYR A 71 -10.20 -26.29 23.44
N ASP A 72 -10.25 -27.65 23.56
CA ASP A 72 -10.71 -28.52 22.48
C ASP A 72 -12.19 -28.31 22.15
N GLU A 73 -13.02 -28.09 23.20
CA GLU A 73 -14.45 -27.79 23.02
C GLU A 73 -14.63 -26.40 22.35
N ALA A 74 -13.82 -25.41 22.72
CA ALA A 74 -13.81 -24.09 22.10
C ALA A 74 -13.44 -24.18 20.61
N VAL A 75 -12.36 -24.90 20.28
CA VAL A 75 -11.89 -25.11 18.89
C VAL A 75 -12.96 -25.78 18.02
N ALA A 76 -13.74 -26.72 18.57
CA ALA A 76 -14.82 -27.38 17.84
C ALA A 76 -15.94 -26.42 17.39
N LEU A 77 -16.09 -25.25 18.03
CA LEU A 77 -17.08 -24.24 17.68
C LEU A 77 -16.57 -23.17 16.69
N LEU A 78 -15.26 -23.07 16.43
CA LEU A 78 -14.69 -22.06 15.55
C LEU A 78 -15.26 -22.04 14.13
N PRO A 79 -15.69 -23.17 13.53
CA PRO A 79 -16.35 -23.12 12.23
C PRO A 79 -17.65 -22.28 12.20
N HIS A 80 -18.25 -21.97 13.35
CA HIS A 80 -19.39 -21.07 13.44
C HIS A 80 -19.00 -19.58 13.49
N LEU A 81 -17.69 -19.29 13.60
CA LEU A 81 -17.10 -17.94 13.63
C LEU A 81 -16.45 -17.62 12.27
N THR A 82 -16.99 -18.11 11.20
CA THR A 82 -16.51 -17.88 9.83
C THR A 82 -17.54 -17.11 9.02
N GLY A 83 -17.14 -16.66 7.84
CA GLY A 83 -18.02 -16.05 6.85
C GLY A 83 -18.43 -17.03 5.76
N ALA A 84 -19.42 -16.63 4.96
CA ALA A 84 -19.78 -17.32 3.73
C ALA A 84 -18.66 -17.16 2.68
N THR A 85 -18.76 -17.92 1.58
CA THR A 85 -17.84 -17.80 0.43
C THR A 85 -18.50 -17.15 -0.78
N ASP A 86 -19.82 -17.24 -0.87
CA ASP A 86 -20.57 -16.73 -2.02
C ASP A 86 -20.50 -15.20 -2.10
N GLY A 87 -20.20 -14.72 -3.28
CA GLY A 87 -20.07 -13.29 -3.55
C GLY A 87 -18.77 -12.64 -3.07
N TYR A 88 -17.77 -13.40 -2.59
CA TYR A 88 -16.46 -12.82 -2.26
C TYR A 88 -15.78 -12.22 -3.50
N GLY A 89 -15.65 -13.01 -4.56
CA GLY A 89 -15.10 -12.57 -5.84
C GLY A 89 -13.60 -12.44 -5.88
N ALA A 90 -13.13 -11.76 -6.94
CA ALA A 90 -11.71 -11.51 -7.18
C ALA A 90 -11.52 -10.31 -8.12
N TYR A 91 -10.36 -9.66 -8.04
CA TYR A 91 -9.93 -8.66 -9.02
C TYR A 91 -9.75 -9.30 -10.39
N GLN A 92 -10.20 -8.61 -11.45
CA GLN A 92 -10.26 -9.18 -12.79
C GLN A 92 -9.26 -8.53 -13.74
N LEU A 93 -8.71 -9.32 -14.65
CA LEU A 93 -8.04 -8.83 -15.86
C LEU A 93 -9.09 -8.12 -16.73
N LEU A 94 -8.76 -6.94 -17.29
CA LEU A 94 -9.63 -6.27 -18.25
C LEU A 94 -9.51 -6.95 -19.62
N CYS A 95 -8.33 -6.91 -20.23
CA CYS A 95 -7.96 -7.61 -21.46
C CYS A 95 -6.47 -7.47 -21.73
N ASP A 96 -5.97 -8.21 -22.71
CA ASP A 96 -4.66 -8.00 -23.33
C ASP A 96 -4.82 -7.19 -24.63
N MET A 97 -4.16 -6.03 -24.71
CA MET A 97 -4.03 -5.28 -25.94
C MET A 97 -2.84 -5.82 -26.74
N MET A 98 -3.08 -6.23 -27.97
CA MET A 98 -2.10 -6.81 -28.86
C MET A 98 -1.75 -5.85 -30.00
N LEU A 99 -0.48 -5.48 -30.11
CA LEU A 99 0.05 -4.72 -31.24
C LEU A 99 0.91 -5.67 -32.09
N THR A 100 0.51 -5.90 -33.35
CA THR A 100 1.24 -6.75 -34.29
C THR A 100 1.79 -5.91 -35.40
N PHE A 101 3.10 -5.97 -35.63
CA PHE A 101 3.84 -5.22 -36.64
C PHE A 101 4.21 -6.15 -37.80
N SER A 102 3.39 -6.16 -38.83
CA SER A 102 3.52 -7.10 -39.97
C SER A 102 4.77 -6.91 -40.84
N ASN A 103 5.36 -5.72 -40.79
CA ASN A 103 6.50 -5.34 -41.58
C ASN A 103 7.85 -5.45 -40.84
N ILE A 104 7.88 -6.01 -39.63
CA ILE A 104 9.08 -6.13 -38.80
C ILE A 104 9.42 -7.59 -38.55
N ASP A 105 10.61 -7.99 -38.97
CA ASP A 105 11.25 -9.26 -38.58
C ASP A 105 12.17 -8.98 -37.38
N GLU A 106 11.76 -9.40 -36.20
CA GLU A 106 12.49 -9.14 -34.96
C GLU A 106 13.90 -9.76 -34.93
N THR A 107 14.13 -10.81 -35.70
CA THR A 107 15.45 -11.46 -35.78
C THR A 107 16.52 -10.58 -36.44
N GLN A 108 16.10 -9.55 -37.16
CA GLN A 108 16.96 -8.56 -37.81
C GLN A 108 17.03 -7.21 -37.09
N ALA A 109 16.34 -7.08 -35.99
CA ALA A 109 16.37 -5.86 -35.18
C ALA A 109 17.69 -5.77 -34.38
N THR A 110 18.23 -4.57 -34.28
CA THR A 110 19.43 -4.25 -33.50
C THR A 110 19.18 -3.09 -32.54
N ASP A 111 20.12 -2.81 -31.65
CA ASP A 111 20.10 -1.68 -30.73
C ASP A 111 18.83 -1.62 -29.87
N TYR A 112 18.32 -2.81 -29.50
CA TYR A 112 17.10 -2.92 -28.73
C TYR A 112 17.33 -2.44 -27.28
N THR A 113 16.45 -1.56 -26.84
CA THR A 113 16.31 -1.15 -25.45
C THR A 113 14.84 -1.07 -25.05
N ARG A 114 14.54 -1.38 -23.80
CA ARG A 114 13.29 -1.03 -23.15
C ARG A 114 13.57 -0.39 -21.79
N THR A 115 12.85 0.64 -21.48
CA THR A 115 13.08 1.47 -20.29
C THR A 115 11.77 1.84 -19.62
N LEU A 116 11.73 1.77 -18.32
CA LEU A 116 10.75 2.48 -17.51
C LEU A 116 11.49 3.62 -16.81
N ASP A 117 11.25 4.83 -17.29
CA ASP A 117 11.81 6.05 -16.72
C ASP A 117 10.99 6.45 -15.48
N LEU A 118 11.56 6.27 -14.28
CA LEU A 118 10.87 6.59 -13.04
C LEU A 118 10.74 8.09 -12.81
N ASP A 119 11.66 8.91 -13.32
CA ASP A 119 11.61 10.36 -13.12
C ASP A 119 10.45 11.01 -13.89
N ASN A 120 10.02 10.39 -14.98
CA ASN A 120 8.96 10.90 -15.85
C ASN A 120 7.74 9.96 -15.92
N SER A 121 7.80 8.75 -15.35
CA SER A 121 6.77 7.71 -15.45
C SER A 121 6.42 7.36 -16.90
N ILE A 122 7.45 7.10 -17.71
CA ILE A 122 7.32 6.81 -19.14
C ILE A 122 7.96 5.47 -19.46
N PHE A 123 7.17 4.60 -20.10
CA PHE A 123 7.70 3.38 -20.70
C PHE A 123 8.16 3.65 -22.13
N THR A 124 9.33 3.16 -22.52
CA THR A 124 9.88 3.28 -23.87
C THR A 124 10.46 1.95 -24.36
N THR A 125 10.14 1.59 -25.60
CA THR A 125 10.85 0.55 -26.37
C THR A 125 11.47 1.20 -27.60
N GLN A 126 12.75 0.95 -27.84
CA GLN A 126 13.46 1.46 -29.01
C GLN A 126 14.31 0.36 -29.63
N PHE A 127 14.39 0.33 -30.98
CA PHE A 127 15.24 -0.58 -31.73
C PHE A 127 15.47 -0.05 -33.12
N THR A 128 16.52 -0.56 -33.78
CA THR A 128 16.85 -0.27 -35.19
C THR A 128 16.41 -1.44 -36.07
N TYR A 129 15.65 -1.16 -37.15
CA TYR A 129 15.26 -2.14 -38.15
C TYR A 129 15.35 -1.56 -39.56
N GLN A 130 16.07 -2.24 -40.48
CA GLN A 130 16.29 -1.79 -41.85
C GLN A 130 16.77 -0.32 -41.98
N GLY A 131 17.70 0.06 -41.08
CA GLY A 131 18.26 1.41 -41.04
C GLY A 131 17.30 2.51 -40.56
N ALA A 132 16.18 2.16 -39.99
CA ALA A 132 15.24 3.06 -39.33
C ALA A 132 15.19 2.79 -37.83
N VAL A 133 15.23 3.83 -37.01
CA VAL A 133 15.03 3.76 -35.57
C VAL A 133 13.53 3.80 -35.30
N HIS A 134 13.02 2.78 -34.64
CA HIS A 134 11.64 2.69 -34.18
C HIS A 134 11.59 3.01 -32.69
N LYS A 135 10.64 3.85 -32.28
CA LYS A 135 10.40 4.21 -30.88
C LYS A 135 8.94 4.07 -30.54
N ARG A 136 8.65 3.47 -29.37
CA ARG A 136 7.32 3.33 -28.79
C ARG A 136 7.38 3.91 -27.39
N GLU A 137 6.49 4.85 -27.09
CA GLU A 137 6.42 5.54 -25.80
C GLU A 137 5.02 5.40 -25.24
N ALA A 138 4.92 5.18 -23.93
CA ALA A 138 3.63 5.09 -23.24
C ALA A 138 3.69 5.75 -21.86
N PHE A 139 2.60 6.39 -21.48
CA PHE A 139 2.39 6.93 -20.12
C PHE A 139 0.92 6.83 -19.72
N ALA A 140 0.67 6.81 -18.41
CA ALA A 140 -0.66 6.78 -17.81
C ALA A 140 -0.96 8.13 -17.17
N ASN A 141 -1.77 8.94 -17.83
CA ASN A 141 -2.14 10.28 -17.37
C ASN A 141 -3.26 10.20 -16.33
N TYR A 142 -3.04 10.73 -15.13
CA TYR A 142 -4.04 10.77 -14.05
C TYR A 142 -5.09 11.87 -14.27
N PRO A 143 -4.76 13.14 -14.54
CA PRO A 143 -5.75 14.19 -14.62
C PRO A 143 -6.81 13.97 -15.70
N SER A 144 -6.42 13.47 -16.87
CA SER A 144 -7.34 13.13 -17.96
C SER A 144 -7.83 11.67 -17.90
N ASN A 145 -7.29 10.84 -17.01
CA ASN A 145 -7.59 9.42 -16.83
C ASN A 145 -7.55 8.63 -18.15
N VAL A 146 -6.43 8.74 -18.87
CA VAL A 146 -6.18 8.04 -20.13
C VAL A 146 -4.77 7.43 -20.11
N ILE A 147 -4.58 6.33 -20.82
CA ILE A 147 -3.27 5.81 -21.17
C ILE A 147 -2.99 6.20 -22.63
N CYS A 148 -1.81 6.75 -22.89
CA CYS A 148 -1.41 7.24 -24.19
C CYS A 148 -0.19 6.46 -24.68
N LEU A 149 -0.22 6.02 -25.94
CA LEU A 149 0.90 5.40 -26.62
C LEU A 149 1.21 6.20 -27.89
N LYS A 150 2.51 6.33 -28.19
CA LYS A 150 3.03 6.88 -29.45
C LYS A 150 3.96 5.86 -30.09
N LEU A 151 3.69 5.52 -31.34
CA LEU A 151 4.54 4.71 -32.21
C LEU A 151 5.15 5.62 -33.27
N SER A 152 6.46 5.67 -33.39
CA SER A 152 7.16 6.57 -34.29
C SER A 152 8.39 5.92 -34.90
N SER A 153 8.89 6.51 -35.99
CA SER A 153 10.18 6.17 -36.61
C SER A 153 10.90 7.42 -37.11
N ASP A 154 12.21 7.38 -37.14
CA ASP A 154 13.05 8.46 -37.74
C ASP A 154 12.97 8.49 -39.26
N LYS A 155 12.31 7.51 -39.88
CA LYS A 155 12.04 7.44 -41.34
C LYS A 155 10.54 7.42 -41.60
N PRO A 156 10.06 8.14 -42.63
CA PRO A 156 8.64 8.20 -42.94
C PRO A 156 8.08 6.83 -43.39
N ARG A 157 6.77 6.65 -43.21
CA ARG A 157 5.99 5.50 -43.67
C ARG A 157 6.46 4.13 -43.18
N ARG A 158 7.03 4.07 -41.93
CA ARG A 158 7.59 2.84 -41.37
C ARG A 158 6.68 2.12 -40.43
N ILE A 159 5.57 2.74 -40.02
CA ILE A 159 4.66 2.14 -39.01
C ILE A 159 3.55 1.39 -39.75
N CYS A 160 3.57 0.05 -39.60
CA CYS A 160 2.47 -0.84 -40.00
C CYS A 160 2.09 -1.65 -38.73
N VAL A 161 0.92 -1.39 -38.18
CA VAL A 161 0.50 -2.01 -36.94
C VAL A 161 -0.98 -2.42 -36.96
N LYS A 162 -1.26 -3.60 -36.42
CA LYS A 162 -2.60 -4.07 -36.14
C LYS A 162 -2.82 -4.03 -34.60
N LEU A 163 -3.85 -3.31 -34.20
CA LEU A 163 -4.39 -3.32 -32.82
C LEU A 163 -5.53 -4.32 -32.75
N SER A 164 -5.44 -5.30 -31.85
CA SER A 164 -6.50 -6.26 -31.50
C SER A 164 -6.49 -6.56 -30.01
N LEU A 165 -7.50 -7.24 -29.51
CA LEU A 165 -7.63 -7.60 -28.09
C LEU A 165 -7.69 -9.11 -27.93
N ASP A 166 -7.11 -9.60 -26.82
CA ASP A 166 -7.11 -10.99 -26.38
C ASP A 166 -7.51 -11.10 -24.88
N ASN A 167 -7.69 -12.31 -24.40
CA ASN A 167 -8.07 -12.61 -23.01
C ASN A 167 -9.27 -11.78 -22.51
N LEU A 168 -10.35 -11.78 -23.33
CA LEU A 168 -11.53 -10.97 -23.09
C LEU A 168 -12.40 -11.53 -21.98
N GLN A 169 -13.04 -10.65 -21.23
CA GLN A 169 -14.20 -10.95 -20.41
C GLN A 169 -15.45 -11.21 -21.29
N CYS A 170 -16.62 -11.46 -20.67
CA CYS A 170 -17.88 -11.54 -21.39
C CYS A 170 -18.28 -10.18 -21.97
N GLY A 171 -18.04 -9.97 -23.25
CA GLY A 171 -18.34 -8.71 -23.94
C GLY A 171 -18.11 -8.80 -25.42
N SER A 172 -18.24 -7.67 -26.10
CA SER A 172 -18.03 -7.54 -27.53
C SER A 172 -16.97 -6.52 -27.88
N VAL A 173 -16.17 -6.82 -28.87
CA VAL A 173 -15.22 -5.90 -29.50
C VAL A 173 -15.80 -5.43 -30.81
N THR A 174 -15.83 -4.13 -31.05
CA THR A 174 -16.37 -3.51 -32.27
C THR A 174 -15.42 -2.43 -32.74
N ALA A 175 -14.95 -2.52 -33.96
CA ALA A 175 -14.21 -1.48 -34.66
C ALA A 175 -15.19 -0.61 -35.49
N ASN A 176 -15.01 0.70 -35.42
CA ASN A 176 -15.75 1.67 -36.23
C ASN A 176 -14.80 2.83 -36.60
N GLY A 177 -14.31 2.83 -37.82
CA GLY A 177 -13.28 3.75 -38.26
C GLY A 177 -12.02 3.66 -37.39
N ASP A 178 -11.68 4.74 -36.73
CA ASP A 178 -10.48 4.87 -35.91
C ASP A 178 -10.69 4.47 -34.44
N THR A 179 -11.85 3.92 -34.10
CA THR A 179 -12.26 3.61 -32.74
C THR A 179 -12.51 2.11 -32.57
N LEU A 180 -11.84 1.49 -31.58
CA LEU A 180 -12.10 0.13 -31.12
C LEU A 180 -12.77 0.21 -29.76
N THR A 181 -13.99 -0.30 -29.65
CA THR A 181 -14.76 -0.35 -28.39
C THR A 181 -14.82 -1.78 -27.89
N TYR A 182 -14.52 -1.98 -26.62
CA TYR A 182 -14.70 -3.23 -25.90
C TYR A 182 -15.62 -2.98 -24.71
N GLU A 183 -16.80 -3.57 -24.73
CA GLU A 183 -17.80 -3.38 -23.67
C GLU A 183 -18.57 -4.66 -23.37
N GLY A 184 -19.06 -4.75 -22.14
CA GLY A 184 -19.84 -5.89 -21.68
C GLY A 184 -20.24 -5.78 -20.21
N ALA A 185 -20.55 -6.94 -19.66
CA ALA A 185 -20.81 -7.11 -18.24
C ALA A 185 -20.18 -8.43 -17.76
N LEU A 186 -19.62 -8.44 -16.56
CA LEU A 186 -19.10 -9.66 -15.96
C LEU A 186 -20.21 -10.69 -15.76
N TRP A 187 -19.95 -11.94 -16.12
CA TRP A 187 -20.95 -13.02 -16.03
C TRP A 187 -21.38 -13.32 -14.58
N ASP A 188 -20.46 -13.11 -13.62
CA ASP A 188 -20.69 -13.43 -12.20
C ASP A 188 -21.66 -12.46 -11.52
N ASN A 189 -21.45 -11.15 -11.71
CA ASN A 189 -22.18 -10.14 -10.97
C ASN A 189 -22.87 -9.09 -11.85
N GLY A 190 -22.72 -9.16 -13.17
CA GLY A 190 -23.29 -8.20 -14.10
C GLY A 190 -22.65 -6.81 -14.05
N LEU A 191 -21.43 -6.67 -13.46
CA LEU A 191 -20.68 -5.40 -13.46
C LEU A 191 -20.41 -4.98 -14.88
N ARG A 192 -20.98 -3.86 -15.31
CA ARG A 192 -20.79 -3.32 -16.65
C ARG A 192 -19.44 -2.62 -16.76
N TYR A 193 -18.79 -2.81 -17.88
CA TYR A 193 -17.52 -2.15 -18.21
C TYR A 193 -17.53 -1.68 -19.66
N CYS A 194 -16.76 -0.64 -19.92
CA CYS A 194 -16.49 -0.14 -21.25
C CYS A 194 -15.04 0.32 -21.34
N THR A 195 -14.37 -0.03 -22.42
CA THR A 195 -13.02 0.41 -22.78
C THR A 195 -13.04 0.91 -24.21
N VAL A 196 -12.46 2.06 -24.46
CA VAL A 196 -12.35 2.63 -25.80
C VAL A 196 -10.89 2.89 -26.13
N PHE A 197 -10.48 2.43 -27.31
CA PHE A 197 -9.18 2.70 -27.93
C PHE A 197 -9.40 3.58 -29.14
N LYS A 198 -8.75 4.72 -29.17
CA LYS A 198 -8.78 5.64 -30.30
C LYS A 198 -7.43 5.69 -30.96
N VAL A 199 -7.40 5.40 -32.26
CA VAL A 199 -6.17 5.36 -33.08
C VAL A 199 -6.12 6.58 -33.99
N VAL A 200 -5.06 7.37 -33.87
CA VAL A 200 -4.83 8.55 -34.73
C VAL A 200 -3.51 8.36 -35.44
N ASN A 201 -3.53 8.33 -36.78
CA ASN A 201 -2.32 8.17 -37.59
C ASN A 201 -1.94 9.48 -38.27
N LYS A 202 -0.65 9.73 -38.40
CA LYS A 202 -0.09 10.75 -39.28
C LYS A 202 0.49 10.04 -40.50
N GLY A 203 -0.04 10.35 -41.68
CA GLY A 203 0.30 9.64 -42.91
C GLY A 203 -0.25 8.22 -42.94
N GLY A 204 -0.04 7.52 -44.01
CA GLY A 204 -0.51 6.15 -44.21
C GLY A 204 -2.01 6.01 -44.35
N GLU A 205 -2.51 4.80 -44.17
CA GLU A 205 -3.93 4.43 -44.26
C GLU A 205 -4.39 3.71 -43.03
N LEU A 206 -5.56 4.05 -42.54
CA LEU A 206 -6.24 3.37 -41.44
C LEU A 206 -7.37 2.51 -41.98
N ILE A 207 -7.41 1.24 -41.59
CA ILE A 207 -8.37 0.24 -42.04
C ILE A 207 -9.03 -0.38 -40.80
N ASP A 208 -10.35 -0.27 -40.67
CA ASP A 208 -11.09 -0.98 -39.65
C ASP A 208 -11.49 -2.38 -40.17
N ALA A 209 -11.36 -3.35 -39.31
CA ALA A 209 -11.93 -4.66 -39.47
C ALA A 209 -12.99 -4.86 -38.35
N LYS A 210 -13.71 -5.97 -38.38
CA LYS A 210 -14.81 -6.20 -37.44
C LYS A 210 -14.44 -6.00 -35.96
N ASP A 211 -13.21 -6.40 -35.59
CA ASP A 211 -12.72 -6.50 -34.19
C ASP A 211 -11.27 -6.01 -34.01
N SER A 212 -10.77 -5.27 -34.98
CA SER A 212 -9.39 -4.76 -34.95
C SER A 212 -9.24 -3.52 -35.84
N ILE A 213 -8.20 -2.75 -35.56
CA ILE A 213 -7.81 -1.59 -36.40
C ILE A 213 -6.40 -1.85 -36.92
N MET A 214 -6.20 -1.61 -38.23
CA MET A 214 -4.88 -1.66 -38.87
C MET A 214 -4.49 -0.27 -39.35
N VAL A 215 -3.22 0.05 -39.19
CA VAL A 215 -2.61 1.23 -39.80
C VAL A 215 -1.46 0.76 -40.65
N GLU A 216 -1.42 1.21 -41.91
CA GLU A 216 -0.36 0.88 -42.86
C GLU A 216 0.39 2.12 -43.30
N HIS A 217 1.72 2.00 -43.31
CA HIS A 217 2.63 3.01 -43.85
C HIS A 217 2.47 4.40 -43.23
N ALA A 218 2.19 4.49 -41.95
CA ALA A 218 2.15 5.76 -41.21
C ALA A 218 3.56 6.26 -40.85
N ASP A 219 3.67 7.56 -40.62
CA ASP A 219 4.84 8.21 -40.04
C ASP A 219 4.82 8.11 -38.51
N GLU A 220 3.66 8.35 -37.92
CA GLU A 220 3.40 8.20 -36.50
C GLU A 220 2.00 7.62 -36.27
N VAL A 221 1.83 6.87 -35.17
CA VAL A 221 0.53 6.37 -34.72
C VAL A 221 0.39 6.68 -33.22
N TYR A 222 -0.73 7.27 -32.85
CA TYR A 222 -1.11 7.55 -31.48
C TYR A 222 -2.30 6.67 -31.08
N ILE A 223 -2.23 6.06 -29.90
CA ILE A 223 -3.30 5.25 -29.35
C ILE A 223 -3.65 5.85 -28.00
N TYR A 224 -4.90 6.27 -27.84
CA TYR A 224 -5.46 6.73 -26.58
C TYR A 224 -6.43 5.67 -26.07
N LEU A 225 -6.33 5.29 -24.81
CA LEU A 225 -7.25 4.34 -24.22
C LEU A 225 -7.71 4.78 -22.85
N THR A 226 -8.96 4.50 -22.54
CA THR A 226 -9.51 4.64 -21.19
C THR A 226 -10.59 3.60 -20.96
N ALA A 227 -10.78 3.23 -19.71
CA ALA A 227 -11.77 2.27 -19.27
C ALA A 227 -12.54 2.80 -18.06
N SER A 228 -13.71 2.23 -17.81
CA SER A 228 -14.50 2.45 -16.62
C SER A 228 -15.52 1.34 -16.44
N THR A 229 -15.98 1.17 -15.20
CA THR A 229 -17.08 0.27 -14.85
C THR A 229 -18.27 1.06 -14.31
N ASP A 230 -19.38 0.40 -14.03
CA ASP A 230 -20.50 0.99 -13.28
C ASP A 230 -20.38 0.76 -11.76
N TYR A 231 -19.18 0.42 -11.28
CA TYR A 231 -18.90 0.33 -9.84
C TYR A 231 -19.11 1.67 -9.13
N SER A 232 -19.56 1.58 -7.89
CA SER A 232 -19.61 2.68 -6.93
C SER A 232 -19.30 2.15 -5.53
N ASN A 233 -18.63 2.93 -4.71
CA ASN A 233 -18.36 2.59 -3.30
C ASN A 233 -19.59 2.73 -2.38
N LYS A 234 -20.80 2.86 -2.95
CA LYS A 234 -22.03 3.10 -2.18
C LYS A 234 -22.80 1.82 -1.87
N TYR A 235 -22.80 1.48 -0.60
CA TYR A 235 -23.64 0.41 -0.04
C TYR A 235 -25.14 0.71 -0.27
N PRO A 236 -26.02 -0.28 -0.51
CA PRO A 236 -25.75 -1.71 -0.58
C PRO A 236 -25.49 -2.23 -2.00
N THR A 237 -25.71 -1.42 -3.02
CA THR A 237 -25.67 -1.88 -4.42
C THR A 237 -24.27 -1.93 -5.01
N PHE A 238 -23.37 -1.09 -4.54
CA PHE A 238 -22.03 -0.88 -5.08
C PHE A 238 -22.01 -0.63 -6.59
N ARG A 239 -23.09 -0.02 -7.10
CA ARG A 239 -23.30 0.30 -8.52
C ARG A 239 -23.85 1.72 -8.70
N THR A 240 -23.41 2.37 -9.75
CA THR A 240 -24.02 3.61 -10.21
C THR A 240 -25.35 3.37 -10.93
N GLY A 241 -25.54 2.17 -11.50
CA GLY A 241 -26.65 1.84 -12.38
C GLY A 241 -26.56 2.48 -13.78
N VAL A 242 -25.53 3.30 -14.05
CA VAL A 242 -25.33 4.02 -15.31
C VAL A 242 -24.35 3.24 -16.19
N ASN A 243 -24.66 3.12 -17.49
CA ASN A 243 -23.72 2.51 -18.44
C ASN A 243 -22.47 3.41 -18.57
N PRO A 244 -21.24 2.90 -18.36
CA PRO A 244 -20.01 3.70 -18.40
C PRO A 244 -19.64 4.20 -19.80
N SER A 245 -20.23 3.67 -20.86
CA SER A 245 -19.89 3.93 -22.26
C SER A 245 -19.89 5.44 -22.61
N ALA A 246 -20.90 6.18 -22.20
CA ALA A 246 -21.00 7.62 -22.50
C ALA A 246 -19.84 8.42 -21.86
N ALA A 247 -19.51 8.13 -20.59
CA ALA A 247 -18.42 8.80 -19.88
C ALA A 247 -17.05 8.46 -20.46
N VAL A 248 -16.84 7.17 -20.84
CA VAL A 248 -15.61 6.70 -21.48
C VAL A 248 -15.41 7.37 -22.84
N ASN A 249 -16.44 7.41 -23.70
CA ASN A 249 -16.37 8.08 -25.00
C ASN A 249 -16.05 9.58 -24.84
N GLN A 250 -16.73 10.29 -23.94
CA GLN A 250 -16.46 11.70 -23.70
C GLN A 250 -15.02 11.95 -23.23
N ARG A 251 -14.46 11.06 -22.41
CA ARG A 251 -13.09 11.15 -21.93
C ARG A 251 -12.08 10.97 -23.08
N ILE A 252 -12.30 10.01 -23.96
CA ILE A 252 -11.48 9.79 -25.15
C ILE A 252 -11.53 10.98 -26.11
N GLU A 253 -12.72 11.52 -26.39
CA GLU A 253 -12.87 12.71 -27.25
C GLU A 253 -12.11 13.91 -26.68
N ASN A 254 -12.21 14.14 -25.37
CA ASN A 254 -11.46 15.19 -24.69
C ASN A 254 -9.94 14.97 -24.80
N ALA A 255 -9.47 13.75 -24.60
CA ALA A 255 -8.05 13.41 -24.71
C ALA A 255 -7.51 13.61 -26.12
N VAL A 256 -8.22 13.15 -27.14
CA VAL A 256 -7.83 13.36 -28.56
C VAL A 256 -7.85 14.84 -28.90
N SER A 257 -8.84 15.60 -28.43
CA SER A 257 -8.92 17.05 -28.64
C SER A 257 -7.73 17.80 -28.01
N LYS A 258 -7.26 17.38 -26.82
CA LYS A 258 -6.04 17.90 -26.19
C LYS A 258 -4.79 17.57 -27.03
N GLY A 259 -4.74 16.35 -27.58
CA GLY A 259 -3.61 15.83 -28.31
C GLY A 259 -2.48 15.30 -27.40
N PHE A 260 -1.61 14.49 -28.00
CA PHE A 260 -0.57 13.73 -27.27
C PHE A 260 0.38 14.63 -26.48
N ASP A 261 0.89 15.70 -27.10
CA ASP A 261 1.89 16.56 -26.46
C ASP A 261 1.32 17.30 -25.24
N ALA A 262 0.09 17.79 -25.33
CA ALA A 262 -0.56 18.43 -24.17
C ALA A 262 -0.87 17.45 -23.04
N LEU A 263 -1.25 16.21 -23.36
CA LEU A 263 -1.44 15.15 -22.36
C LEU A 263 -0.12 14.71 -21.74
N TYR A 264 0.97 14.72 -22.51
CA TYR A 264 2.30 14.43 -22.02
C TYR A 264 2.76 15.48 -21.00
N GLU A 265 2.62 16.77 -21.31
CA GLU A 265 2.95 17.86 -20.37
C GLU A 265 2.05 17.84 -19.12
N GLU A 266 0.75 17.56 -19.27
CA GLU A 266 -0.18 17.38 -18.15
C GLU A 266 0.24 16.21 -17.25
N HIS A 267 0.65 15.09 -17.83
CA HIS A 267 1.17 13.93 -17.14
C HIS A 267 2.43 14.28 -16.34
N LEU A 268 3.39 14.92 -16.98
CA LEU A 268 4.64 15.33 -16.32
C LEU A 268 4.37 16.29 -15.17
N ALA A 269 3.51 17.27 -15.37
CA ALA A 269 3.17 18.25 -14.34
C ALA A 269 2.56 17.60 -13.09
N ASP A 270 1.62 16.66 -13.28
CA ASP A 270 0.98 15.92 -12.18
C ASP A 270 1.96 14.96 -11.49
N TYR A 271 2.62 14.11 -12.26
CA TYR A 271 3.49 13.06 -11.72
C TYR A 271 4.70 13.63 -10.97
N LYS A 272 5.39 14.59 -11.59
CA LYS A 272 6.59 15.23 -11.01
C LYS A 272 6.27 16.05 -9.77
N ALA A 273 5.05 16.60 -9.67
CA ALA A 273 4.61 17.29 -8.46
C ALA A 273 4.59 16.36 -7.22
N LEU A 274 4.56 15.05 -7.41
CA LEU A 274 4.66 14.05 -6.34
C LEU A 274 6.05 13.40 -6.30
N PHE A 275 6.56 12.95 -7.43
CA PHE A 275 7.78 12.15 -7.47
C PHE A 275 9.03 12.97 -7.14
N ASP A 276 9.19 14.18 -7.68
CA ASP A 276 10.36 15.02 -7.51
C ASP A 276 10.52 15.59 -6.08
N ARG A 277 9.51 15.44 -5.23
CA ARG A 277 9.58 15.89 -3.83
C ARG A 277 10.69 15.23 -3.04
N VAL A 278 11.01 13.96 -3.35
CA VAL A 278 11.96 13.17 -2.59
C VAL A 278 13.06 12.63 -3.50
N THR A 279 14.29 12.95 -3.13
CA THR A 279 15.49 12.37 -3.72
C THR A 279 16.29 11.63 -2.65
N LEU A 280 16.99 10.58 -3.04
CA LEU A 280 17.92 9.86 -2.18
C LEU A 280 19.22 9.60 -2.94
N LYS A 281 20.33 9.93 -2.33
CA LYS A 281 21.67 9.63 -2.81
C LYS A 281 22.48 8.98 -1.68
N ILE A 282 23.04 7.82 -1.96
CA ILE A 282 23.85 7.06 -1.00
C ILE A 282 25.26 6.98 -1.53
N ASN A 283 26.23 7.55 -0.82
CA ASN A 283 27.63 7.67 -1.21
C ASN A 283 27.81 8.27 -2.64
N GLU A 284 28.86 7.89 -3.32
CA GLU A 284 29.04 8.19 -4.74
C GLU A 284 28.37 7.08 -5.56
N ASP A 285 27.57 7.48 -6.52
CA ASP A 285 26.88 6.60 -7.48
C ASP A 285 27.68 6.57 -8.81
N THR A 286 27.37 5.60 -9.64
CA THR A 286 27.87 5.54 -11.03
C THR A 286 26.88 6.25 -11.95
N ASP A 287 27.39 7.00 -12.91
CA ASP A 287 26.57 7.59 -13.99
C ASP A 287 26.27 6.58 -15.10
N ASP A 288 26.79 5.34 -14.99
CA ASP A 288 26.57 4.30 -15.98
C ASP A 288 25.12 3.84 -16.01
N ILE A 289 24.56 3.70 -17.21
CA ILE A 289 23.24 3.10 -17.41
C ILE A 289 23.42 1.58 -17.38
N ILE A 290 22.98 0.96 -16.28
CA ILE A 290 23.06 -0.49 -16.09
C ILE A 290 21.64 -1.06 -16.19
N PRO A 291 21.39 -2.05 -17.09
CA PRO A 291 20.11 -2.74 -17.16
C PRO A 291 19.73 -3.35 -15.82
N CYS A 292 18.45 -3.27 -15.43
CA CYS A 292 17.97 -3.63 -14.11
C CYS A 292 18.24 -5.11 -13.76
N ASP A 293 18.04 -6.02 -14.70
CA ASP A 293 18.35 -7.45 -14.54
C ASP A 293 19.85 -7.70 -14.28
N LYS A 294 20.72 -6.93 -14.94
CA LYS A 294 22.16 -6.97 -14.69
C LYS A 294 22.50 -6.41 -13.32
N LEU A 295 21.89 -5.28 -12.95
CA LEU A 295 22.10 -4.62 -11.66
C LEU A 295 21.73 -5.57 -10.49
N ILE A 296 20.58 -6.23 -10.57
CA ILE A 296 20.12 -7.21 -9.57
C ILE A 296 21.05 -8.44 -9.53
N ARG A 297 21.46 -8.96 -10.70
CA ARG A 297 22.38 -10.10 -10.75
C ARG A 297 23.73 -9.78 -10.12
N GLU A 298 24.33 -8.64 -10.44
CA GLU A 298 25.60 -8.20 -9.85
C GLU A 298 25.46 -7.95 -8.34
N TYR A 299 24.33 -7.41 -7.90
CA TYR A 299 24.02 -7.25 -6.48
C TYR A 299 23.96 -8.61 -5.75
N LYS A 300 23.32 -9.61 -6.35
CA LYS A 300 23.25 -11.00 -5.81
C LYS A 300 24.63 -11.63 -5.69
N GLU A 301 25.54 -11.31 -6.61
CA GLU A 301 26.91 -11.82 -6.64
C GLU A 301 27.91 -11.01 -5.78
N ASN A 302 27.43 -10.12 -4.92
CA ASN A 302 28.24 -9.20 -4.12
C ASN A 302 29.11 -8.25 -4.96
N GLY A 303 28.53 -7.65 -5.98
CA GLY A 303 29.13 -6.62 -6.82
C GLY A 303 29.65 -5.40 -6.04
N SER A 304 30.21 -4.44 -6.76
CA SER A 304 30.82 -3.25 -6.16
C SER A 304 29.86 -2.45 -5.28
N ARG A 305 30.41 -1.60 -4.40
CA ARG A 305 29.61 -0.71 -3.55
C ARG A 305 28.72 0.23 -4.39
N SER A 306 29.21 0.71 -5.56
CA SER A 306 28.41 1.58 -6.41
C SER A 306 27.18 0.87 -7.03
N ILE A 307 27.31 -0.43 -7.37
CA ILE A 307 26.19 -1.28 -7.79
C ILE A 307 25.13 -1.37 -6.68
N ALA A 308 25.58 -1.59 -5.46
CA ALA A 308 24.67 -1.69 -4.32
C ALA A 308 23.98 -0.34 -4.05
N ASN A 309 24.72 0.77 -4.02
CA ASN A 309 24.15 2.11 -3.82
C ASN A 309 23.07 2.41 -4.89
N ARG A 310 23.36 2.08 -6.15
CA ARG A 310 22.43 2.28 -7.27
C ARG A 310 21.15 1.49 -7.11
N LEU A 311 21.24 0.18 -6.81
CA LEU A 311 20.06 -0.66 -6.66
C LEU A 311 19.21 -0.25 -5.43
N GLU A 312 19.86 0.04 -4.30
CA GLU A 312 19.18 0.43 -3.06
C GLU A 312 18.40 1.74 -3.23
N THR A 313 19.00 2.73 -3.90
CA THR A 313 18.34 4.00 -4.25
C THR A 313 17.21 3.79 -5.26
N LEU A 314 17.45 3.00 -6.30
CA LEU A 314 16.44 2.67 -7.31
C LEU A 314 15.23 1.94 -6.70
N TYR A 315 15.47 0.97 -5.82
CA TYR A 315 14.40 0.23 -5.13
C TYR A 315 13.56 1.13 -4.23
N PHE A 316 14.19 2.07 -3.53
CA PHE A 316 13.48 3.09 -2.74
C PHE A 316 12.53 3.92 -3.62
N GLN A 317 13.03 4.45 -4.73
CA GLN A 317 12.23 5.25 -5.66
C GLN A 317 11.17 4.43 -6.39
N PHE A 318 11.46 3.15 -6.67
CA PHE A 318 10.49 2.25 -7.29
C PHE A 318 9.25 2.03 -6.39
N GLY A 319 9.43 1.86 -5.07
CA GLY A 319 8.29 1.77 -4.16
C GLY A 319 7.42 3.03 -4.17
N ARG A 320 8.03 4.23 -4.21
CA ARG A 320 7.29 5.50 -4.37
C ARG A 320 6.56 5.58 -5.71
N TYR A 321 7.24 5.23 -6.80
CA TYR A 321 6.65 5.13 -8.12
C TYR A 321 5.41 4.24 -8.14
N MET A 322 5.50 3.04 -7.59
CA MET A 322 4.39 2.08 -7.56
C MET A 322 3.19 2.61 -6.76
N LEU A 323 3.42 3.33 -5.67
CA LEU A 323 2.35 3.92 -4.87
C LEU A 323 1.64 5.06 -5.63
N ILE A 324 2.37 5.98 -6.26
CA ILE A 324 1.81 7.04 -7.11
C ILE A 324 1.00 6.44 -8.26
N SER A 325 1.49 5.36 -8.87
CA SER A 325 0.86 4.73 -10.04
C SER A 325 -0.35 3.86 -9.70
N SER A 326 -0.49 3.41 -8.43
CA SER A 326 -1.56 2.48 -8.03
C SER A 326 -2.57 3.06 -7.05
N SER A 327 -2.36 4.23 -6.46
CA SER A 327 -3.27 4.81 -5.46
C SER A 327 -3.39 6.33 -5.62
N ARG A 328 -4.48 6.78 -6.24
CA ARG A 328 -4.77 8.20 -6.49
C ARG A 328 -6.20 8.52 -6.06
N ALA A 329 -6.43 9.75 -5.61
CA ALA A 329 -7.74 10.21 -5.15
C ALA A 329 -8.86 9.89 -6.16
N GLY A 330 -9.99 9.39 -5.66
CA GLY A 330 -11.14 8.97 -6.47
C GLY A 330 -11.04 7.53 -7.01
N SER A 331 -9.91 6.83 -6.85
CA SER A 331 -9.74 5.40 -7.17
C SER A 331 -9.91 4.53 -5.92
N LEU A 332 -9.87 3.20 -6.09
CA LEU A 332 -9.72 2.26 -4.97
C LEU A 332 -8.26 2.24 -4.47
N PRO A 333 -7.99 1.81 -3.24
CA PRO A 333 -6.62 1.71 -2.74
C PRO A 333 -5.80 0.65 -3.50
N ALA A 334 -4.49 0.64 -3.32
CA ALA A 334 -3.62 -0.40 -3.84
C ALA A 334 -4.01 -1.76 -3.21
N ASN A 335 -4.38 -2.75 -4.05
CA ASN A 335 -4.65 -4.11 -3.61
C ASN A 335 -3.35 -4.92 -3.46
N LEU A 336 -3.40 -6.25 -3.29
CA LEU A 336 -2.20 -7.09 -3.15
C LEU A 336 -1.20 -6.96 -4.31
N GLN A 337 -1.67 -6.59 -5.50
CA GLN A 337 -0.85 -6.37 -6.70
C GLN A 337 -0.91 -4.90 -7.20
N GLY A 338 -1.33 -3.97 -6.36
CA GLY A 338 -1.48 -2.55 -6.70
C GLY A 338 -2.69 -2.28 -7.60
N VAL A 339 -2.45 -2.18 -8.89
CA VAL A 339 -3.47 -2.07 -9.95
C VAL A 339 -3.24 -3.11 -11.06
N TRP A 340 -2.11 -3.82 -11.02
CA TRP A 340 -1.68 -4.73 -12.08
C TRP A 340 -2.05 -6.18 -11.76
N ASN A 341 -2.57 -6.88 -12.75
CA ASN A 341 -2.97 -8.28 -12.64
C ASN A 341 -3.14 -8.88 -14.03
N GLU A 342 -2.62 -10.09 -14.25
CA GLU A 342 -2.76 -10.78 -15.55
C GLU A 342 -3.81 -11.91 -15.54
N SER A 343 -4.58 -12.08 -14.45
CA SER A 343 -5.43 -13.26 -14.25
C SER A 343 -6.83 -12.90 -13.78
N ASN A 344 -7.82 -13.73 -14.15
CA ASN A 344 -9.17 -13.69 -13.57
C ASN A 344 -9.29 -14.51 -12.27
N CYS A 345 -8.25 -15.26 -11.93
CA CYS A 345 -8.12 -16.00 -10.67
C CYS A 345 -6.76 -15.74 -10.05
N PRO A 346 -6.47 -14.48 -9.66
CA PRO A 346 -5.17 -14.13 -9.09
C PRO A 346 -4.99 -14.77 -7.72
N PRO A 347 -3.74 -14.95 -7.26
CA PRO A 347 -3.44 -15.38 -5.90
C PRO A 347 -4.17 -14.53 -4.87
N TRP A 348 -4.78 -15.19 -3.86
CA TRP A 348 -5.59 -14.55 -2.82
C TRP A 348 -6.66 -13.59 -3.37
N CYS A 349 -7.25 -13.92 -4.54
CA CYS A 349 -8.23 -13.06 -5.22
C CYS A 349 -7.73 -11.64 -5.52
N CYS A 350 -6.47 -11.34 -5.30
CA CYS A 350 -5.86 -10.00 -5.33
C CYS A 350 -6.63 -9.01 -4.42
N ASP A 351 -7.11 -9.49 -3.28
CA ASP A 351 -8.02 -8.78 -2.38
C ASP A 351 -7.32 -7.71 -1.52
N TYR A 352 -8.07 -7.15 -0.59
CA TYR A 352 -7.57 -6.26 0.45
C TYR A 352 -7.39 -7.06 1.74
N HIS A 353 -6.21 -7.70 1.89
CA HIS A 353 -5.82 -8.37 3.12
C HIS A 353 -5.45 -7.35 4.19
N ILE A 354 -6.16 -7.39 5.33
CA ILE A 354 -6.02 -6.39 6.40
C ILE A 354 -5.44 -6.96 7.70
N ASN A 355 -4.64 -8.01 7.60
CA ASN A 355 -3.84 -8.53 8.71
C ASN A 355 -2.35 -8.13 8.64
N VAL A 356 -1.92 -7.46 7.56
CA VAL A 356 -0.61 -6.79 7.36
C VAL A 356 -0.48 -6.10 5.99
N ASN A 357 -1.03 -6.69 4.93
CA ASN A 357 -0.70 -6.35 3.54
C ASN A 357 -1.20 -4.95 3.16
N LEU A 358 -2.49 -4.68 3.33
CA LEU A 358 -3.06 -3.36 3.02
C LEU A 358 -2.41 -2.26 3.87
N GLN A 359 -2.14 -2.54 5.14
CA GLN A 359 -1.44 -1.61 6.03
C GLN A 359 -0.03 -1.29 5.51
N MET A 360 0.73 -2.31 5.13
CA MET A 360 2.10 -2.17 4.61
C MET A 360 2.15 -1.36 3.32
N ASN A 361 1.12 -1.47 2.46
CA ASN A 361 1.04 -0.69 1.22
C ASN A 361 1.14 0.82 1.47
N TYR A 362 0.73 1.29 2.64
CA TYR A 362 0.70 2.72 2.99
C TYR A 362 1.73 3.14 4.04
N TRP A 363 2.61 2.25 4.52
CA TRP A 363 3.62 2.62 5.52
C TRP A 363 4.58 3.71 5.03
N GLY A 364 4.90 3.72 3.74
CA GLY A 364 5.77 4.74 3.14
C GLY A 364 5.06 6.03 2.72
N ALA A 365 3.72 6.08 2.74
CA ALA A 365 2.98 7.20 2.16
C ALA A 365 3.33 8.55 2.80
N TYR A 366 3.51 8.56 4.11
CA TYR A 366 3.73 9.82 4.84
C TYR A 366 5.20 10.22 4.90
N ASN A 367 6.08 9.34 5.38
CA ASN A 367 7.50 9.65 5.53
C ASN A 367 8.22 9.86 4.19
N THR A 368 7.67 9.34 3.07
CA THR A 368 8.19 9.58 1.72
C THR A 368 7.42 10.66 0.93
N ASN A 369 6.64 11.51 1.62
CA ASN A 369 5.96 12.69 1.08
C ASN A 369 4.93 12.40 -0.01
N LEU A 370 4.07 11.42 0.22
CA LEU A 370 3.02 10.95 -0.69
C LEU A 370 1.65 10.84 0.00
N SER A 371 1.33 11.71 0.95
CA SER A 371 0.07 11.69 1.70
C SER A 371 -1.17 11.75 0.78
N GLU A 372 -1.06 12.32 -0.41
CA GLU A 372 -2.13 12.38 -1.42
C GLU A 372 -2.50 11.01 -2.01
N THR A 373 -1.72 9.97 -1.74
CA THR A 373 -2.06 8.60 -2.12
C THR A 373 -2.98 7.90 -1.13
N VAL A 374 -3.24 8.50 0.04
CA VAL A 374 -4.00 7.90 1.15
C VAL A 374 -5.52 8.05 1.01
N PRO A 375 -6.09 9.11 0.45
CA PRO A 375 -7.54 9.26 0.33
C PRO A 375 -8.30 8.04 -0.21
N PRO A 376 -7.79 7.26 -1.19
CA PRO A 376 -8.46 6.02 -1.59
C PRO A 376 -8.63 5.01 -0.46
N LEU A 377 -7.67 4.91 0.46
CA LEU A 377 -7.78 4.04 1.63
C LEU A 377 -8.85 4.55 2.60
N VAL A 378 -8.90 5.86 2.84
CA VAL A 378 -9.93 6.49 3.69
C VAL A 378 -11.33 6.26 3.13
N ASP A 379 -11.53 6.53 1.84
CA ASP A 379 -12.80 6.33 1.14
C ASP A 379 -13.25 4.86 1.15
N PHE A 380 -12.30 3.93 0.99
CA PHE A 380 -12.55 2.50 1.05
C PHE A 380 -13.03 2.09 2.46
N LEU A 381 -12.35 2.56 3.51
CA LEU A 381 -12.73 2.26 4.89
C LEU A 381 -14.11 2.85 5.25
N ASP A 382 -14.39 4.07 4.81
CA ASP A 382 -15.71 4.67 5.01
C ASP A 382 -16.81 3.86 4.31
N SER A 383 -16.55 3.37 3.09
CA SER A 383 -17.50 2.54 2.34
C SER A 383 -17.80 1.19 2.99
N MET A 384 -16.91 0.68 3.83
CA MET A 384 -17.08 -0.58 4.57
C MET A 384 -17.95 -0.43 5.83
N ARG A 385 -18.09 0.76 6.40
CA ARG A 385 -18.80 0.99 7.68
C ARG A 385 -20.24 0.45 7.69
N PRO A 386 -21.07 0.64 6.65
CA PRO A 386 -22.45 0.12 6.67
C PRO A 386 -22.54 -1.39 6.80
N SER A 387 -21.70 -2.15 6.08
CA SER A 387 -21.62 -3.61 6.23
C SER A 387 -20.90 -4.01 7.51
N GLY A 388 -19.89 -3.24 7.93
CA GLY A 388 -19.16 -3.45 9.18
C GLY A 388 -20.04 -3.33 10.43
N ARG A 389 -21.07 -2.48 10.41
CA ARG A 389 -22.09 -2.42 11.47
C ARG A 389 -22.88 -3.72 11.57
N LYS A 390 -23.22 -4.33 10.43
CA LYS A 390 -23.89 -5.63 10.42
C LYS A 390 -22.98 -6.74 10.92
N SER A 391 -21.69 -6.72 10.56
CA SER A 391 -20.71 -7.64 11.14
C SER A 391 -20.56 -7.45 12.63
N ALA A 392 -20.57 -6.22 13.14
CA ALA A 392 -20.53 -5.93 14.57
C ALA A 392 -21.76 -6.49 15.31
N GLU A 393 -22.94 -6.43 14.71
CA GLU A 393 -24.14 -7.05 15.27
C GLU A 393 -24.07 -8.58 15.23
N ALA A 394 -23.77 -9.15 14.06
CA ALA A 394 -23.83 -10.60 13.83
C ALA A 394 -22.80 -11.40 14.63
N TYR A 395 -21.58 -10.89 14.78
CA TYR A 395 -20.47 -11.58 15.47
C TYR A 395 -20.21 -11.10 16.88
N TYR A 396 -20.58 -9.85 17.22
CA TYR A 396 -20.22 -9.24 18.49
C TYR A 396 -21.41 -8.74 19.31
N GLY A 397 -22.62 -8.80 18.75
CA GLY A 397 -23.84 -8.35 19.42
C GLY A 397 -23.95 -6.83 19.57
N ILE A 398 -23.09 -6.06 18.88
CA ILE A 398 -23.07 -4.60 18.93
C ILE A 398 -23.95 -4.06 17.82
N LYS A 399 -25.13 -3.57 18.20
CA LYS A 399 -26.17 -3.14 17.28
C LYS A 399 -26.13 -1.62 17.07
N SER A 400 -26.21 -1.20 15.80
CA SER A 400 -26.53 0.16 15.41
C SER A 400 -28.01 0.26 15.04
N ASP A 401 -28.72 1.26 15.57
CA ASP A 401 -30.16 1.48 15.38
C ASP A 401 -30.46 3.00 15.21
N GLU A 402 -31.74 3.38 15.23
CA GLU A 402 -32.14 4.79 15.05
C GLU A 402 -31.66 5.71 16.19
N GLU A 403 -31.50 5.19 17.41
CA GLU A 403 -31.01 5.97 18.57
C GLU A 403 -29.49 6.07 18.56
N HIS A 404 -28.81 5.00 18.08
CA HIS A 404 -27.36 4.89 18.00
C HIS A 404 -26.93 4.43 16.59
N PRO A 405 -27.05 5.29 15.56
CA PRO A 405 -26.85 4.86 14.16
C PRO A 405 -25.40 4.48 13.81
N GLU A 406 -24.43 4.93 14.60
CA GLU A 406 -22.99 4.69 14.44
C GLU A 406 -22.41 4.09 15.74
N ASN A 407 -22.99 3.00 16.21
CA ASN A 407 -22.64 2.43 17.51
C ASN A 407 -21.36 1.57 17.50
N GLY A 408 -20.88 1.19 16.31
CA GLY A 408 -19.64 0.44 16.12
C GLY A 408 -19.62 -0.34 14.83
N TRP A 409 -18.45 -0.49 14.22
CA TRP A 409 -18.23 -1.29 13.04
C TRP A 409 -16.94 -2.11 13.14
N CYS A 410 -16.90 -3.23 12.46
CA CYS A 410 -15.72 -4.07 12.38
C CYS A 410 -15.57 -4.69 10.98
N ALA A 411 -14.36 -5.14 10.70
CA ALA A 411 -14.04 -5.99 9.56
C ALA A 411 -12.95 -6.97 9.97
N HIS A 412 -12.81 -8.05 9.21
CA HIS A 412 -11.88 -9.10 9.47
C HIS A 412 -10.80 -9.17 8.39
N THR A 413 -9.95 -10.19 8.40
CA THR A 413 -8.71 -10.26 7.61
C THR A 413 -8.87 -9.98 6.12
N GLN A 414 -9.99 -10.38 5.52
CA GLN A 414 -10.19 -10.35 4.06
C GLN A 414 -11.30 -9.37 3.69
N SER A 415 -11.05 -8.52 2.68
CA SER A 415 -12.06 -7.59 2.18
C SER A 415 -11.98 -7.40 0.67
N THR A 416 -13.09 -6.94 0.10
CA THR A 416 -13.24 -6.62 -1.33
C THR A 416 -13.96 -5.27 -1.49
N PRO A 417 -13.97 -4.66 -2.67
CA PRO A 417 -14.66 -3.39 -2.90
C PRO A 417 -16.17 -3.41 -2.65
N PHE A 418 -16.74 -4.58 -2.48
CA PHE A 418 -18.17 -4.75 -2.21
C PHE A 418 -18.49 -4.82 -0.71
N GLY A 419 -17.66 -4.19 0.13
CA GLY A 419 -17.89 -4.08 1.56
C GLY A 419 -17.86 -5.42 2.30
N TRP A 420 -17.04 -6.37 1.88
CA TRP A 420 -16.87 -7.62 2.61
C TRP A 420 -16.22 -7.38 3.94
N THR A 421 -16.91 -7.70 5.03
CA THR A 421 -16.47 -7.43 6.41
C THR A 421 -16.56 -8.65 7.33
N ALA A 422 -17.20 -9.73 6.88
CA ALA A 422 -17.26 -10.99 7.62
C ALA A 422 -15.86 -11.62 7.74
N PRO A 423 -15.63 -12.49 8.73
CA PRO A 423 -14.48 -13.38 8.72
C PRO A 423 -14.42 -14.18 7.42
N GLY A 424 -13.22 -14.58 6.99
CA GLY A 424 -13.09 -15.52 5.90
C GLY A 424 -13.72 -16.87 6.23
N TRP A 425 -13.78 -17.77 5.26
CA TRP A 425 -14.40 -19.10 5.38
C TRP A 425 -13.60 -20.11 6.21
N ASN A 426 -12.55 -19.67 6.85
CA ASN A 426 -11.80 -20.43 7.83
C ASN A 426 -11.34 -19.47 8.93
N PHE A 427 -11.53 -19.87 10.18
CA PHE A 427 -11.19 -19.05 11.35
C PHE A 427 -9.71 -18.62 11.36
N TYR A 428 -8.79 -19.54 11.08
CA TYR A 428 -7.35 -19.33 11.27
C TYR A 428 -6.70 -18.32 10.31
N TRP A 429 -7.33 -18.01 9.18
CA TRP A 429 -6.86 -16.92 8.31
C TRP A 429 -7.91 -15.83 8.07
N GLY A 430 -9.08 -15.98 8.65
CA GLY A 430 -10.19 -15.02 8.46
C GLY A 430 -10.48 -14.17 9.69
N TRP A 431 -10.45 -14.78 10.88
CA TRP A 431 -10.81 -14.06 12.10
C TRP A 431 -9.73 -13.07 12.54
N SER A 432 -10.08 -11.81 12.69
CA SER A 432 -9.22 -10.78 13.27
C SER A 432 -10.09 -9.66 13.82
N THR A 433 -10.14 -9.50 15.13
CA THR A 433 -10.93 -8.45 15.77
C THR A 433 -10.21 -7.10 15.75
N ALA A 434 -8.90 -7.06 15.54
CA ALA A 434 -8.10 -5.85 15.57
C ALA A 434 -7.69 -5.31 14.19
N ALA A 435 -8.15 -5.94 13.10
CA ALA A 435 -7.80 -5.52 11.74
C ALA A 435 -8.15 -4.05 11.46
N VAL A 436 -9.34 -3.61 11.91
CA VAL A 436 -9.78 -2.21 11.77
C VAL A 436 -8.93 -1.27 12.62
N ALA A 437 -8.59 -1.66 13.85
CA ALA A 437 -7.73 -0.82 14.71
C ALA A 437 -6.37 -0.55 14.06
N TRP A 438 -5.81 -1.54 13.34
CA TRP A 438 -4.56 -1.36 12.61
C TRP A 438 -4.71 -0.40 11.43
N LEU A 439 -5.81 -0.47 10.69
CA LEU A 439 -6.09 0.48 9.61
C LEU A 439 -6.34 1.89 10.14
N MET A 440 -6.94 2.03 11.33
CA MET A 440 -7.08 3.34 11.97
C MET A 440 -5.71 3.97 12.27
N GLN A 441 -4.73 3.18 12.70
CA GLN A 441 -3.36 3.65 12.89
C GLN A 441 -2.77 4.19 11.57
N ASN A 442 -2.98 3.50 10.42
CA ASN A 442 -2.54 4.00 9.11
C ASN A 442 -3.14 5.36 8.74
N ILE A 443 -4.47 5.51 8.88
CA ILE A 443 -5.13 6.77 8.46
C ILE A 443 -4.97 7.90 9.48
N TYR A 444 -4.74 7.58 10.77
CA TYR A 444 -4.43 8.59 11.78
C TYR A 444 -3.09 9.28 11.53
N GLU A 445 -2.10 8.56 11.01
CA GLU A 445 -0.81 9.14 10.62
C GLU A 445 -0.94 10.26 9.57
N TYR A 446 -2.02 10.29 8.78
CA TYR A 446 -2.32 11.42 7.91
C TYR A 446 -2.34 12.74 8.70
N PHE A 447 -3.07 12.77 9.82
CA PHE A 447 -3.13 13.94 10.68
C PHE A 447 -1.80 14.24 11.37
N GLU A 448 -1.10 13.21 11.85
CA GLU A 448 0.20 13.39 12.51
C GLU A 448 1.26 13.99 11.57
N PHE A 449 1.30 13.57 10.31
CA PHE A 449 2.30 14.02 9.36
C PHE A 449 1.91 15.32 8.64
N THR A 450 0.66 15.51 8.27
CA THR A 450 0.22 16.66 7.50
C THR A 450 -0.20 17.85 8.38
N GLY A 451 -0.74 17.58 9.56
CA GLY A 451 -1.41 18.58 10.38
C GLY A 451 -2.73 19.10 9.79
N ASP A 452 -3.24 18.47 8.72
CA ASP A 452 -4.51 18.83 8.08
C ASP A 452 -5.69 18.43 8.97
N LYS A 453 -6.05 19.35 9.84
CA LYS A 453 -7.12 19.16 10.81
C LYS A 453 -8.50 19.12 10.16
N GLU A 454 -8.71 19.80 9.04
CA GLU A 454 -9.99 19.88 8.35
C GLU A 454 -10.31 18.55 7.68
N TYR A 455 -9.42 18.03 6.84
CA TYR A 455 -9.59 16.72 6.22
C TYR A 455 -9.71 15.59 7.27
N PHE A 456 -8.89 15.65 8.31
CA PHE A 456 -8.97 14.68 9.41
C PHE A 456 -10.33 14.68 10.09
N ALA A 457 -10.85 15.85 10.46
CA ALA A 457 -12.13 15.98 11.15
C ALA A 457 -13.31 15.53 10.30
N GLU A 458 -13.28 15.82 8.98
CA GLU A 458 -14.37 15.53 8.07
C GLU A 458 -14.36 14.07 7.58
N HIS A 459 -13.21 13.52 7.25
CA HIS A 459 -13.11 12.22 6.56
C HIS A 459 -12.57 11.09 7.43
N ILE A 460 -11.61 11.32 8.32
CA ILE A 460 -10.94 10.27 9.09
C ILE A 460 -11.57 10.07 10.47
N TYR A 461 -11.77 11.14 11.21
CA TYR A 461 -12.25 11.08 12.59
C TYR A 461 -13.59 10.36 12.76
N PRO A 462 -14.61 10.49 11.88
CA PRO A 462 -15.86 9.73 12.00
C PRO A 462 -15.65 8.21 11.92
N ILE A 463 -14.72 7.74 11.06
CA ILE A 463 -14.39 6.33 10.91
C ILE A 463 -13.73 5.80 12.19
N MET A 464 -12.75 6.57 12.70
CA MET A 464 -12.03 6.26 13.94
C MET A 464 -12.96 6.24 15.15
N ARG A 465 -13.79 7.25 15.33
CA ARG A 465 -14.75 7.35 16.44
C ARG A 465 -15.66 6.14 16.51
N GLU A 466 -16.23 5.73 15.39
CA GLU A 466 -17.11 4.57 15.32
C GLU A 466 -16.38 3.26 15.61
N SER A 467 -15.13 3.13 15.13
CA SER A 467 -14.25 2.02 15.48
C SER A 467 -13.99 1.95 16.99
N VAL A 468 -13.71 3.09 17.63
CA VAL A 468 -13.51 3.17 19.10
C VAL A 468 -14.77 2.71 19.85
N ARG A 469 -15.96 3.14 19.40
CA ARG A 469 -17.23 2.68 20.00
C ARG A 469 -17.39 1.17 19.94
N PHE A 470 -16.94 0.52 18.88
CA PHE A 470 -16.94 -0.93 18.79
C PHE A 470 -16.08 -1.55 19.91
N TYR A 471 -14.82 -1.13 20.04
CA TYR A 471 -13.92 -1.73 21.02
C TYR A 471 -14.33 -1.44 22.46
N THR A 472 -14.89 -0.26 22.77
CA THR A 472 -15.38 0.05 24.13
C THR A 472 -16.50 -0.88 24.60
N GLN A 473 -17.22 -1.51 23.67
CA GLN A 473 -18.32 -2.44 23.97
C GLN A 473 -17.89 -3.91 23.82
N TRP A 474 -16.86 -4.20 23.03
CA TRP A 474 -16.39 -5.55 22.77
C TRP A 474 -15.49 -6.12 23.87
N LEU A 475 -14.65 -5.28 24.46
CA LEU A 475 -13.67 -5.71 25.46
C LEU A 475 -14.36 -6.24 26.73
N ILE A 476 -13.85 -7.37 27.23
CA ILE A 476 -14.28 -7.99 28.49
C ILE A 476 -13.16 -7.96 29.52
N TYR A 477 -13.50 -7.89 30.81
CA TYR A 477 -12.50 -7.96 31.87
C TYR A 477 -12.17 -9.40 32.21
N ASP A 478 -10.91 -9.80 32.07
CA ASP A 478 -10.43 -11.11 32.52
C ASP A 478 -9.88 -11.05 33.92
N ASP A 479 -10.63 -11.66 34.87
CA ASP A 479 -10.25 -11.72 36.27
C ASP A 479 -8.96 -12.48 36.56
N LYS A 480 -8.60 -13.44 35.70
CA LYS A 480 -7.38 -14.24 35.85
C LYS A 480 -6.15 -13.42 35.50
N GLN A 481 -6.21 -12.70 34.37
CA GLN A 481 -5.11 -11.88 33.88
C GLN A 481 -5.11 -10.45 34.43
N LYS A 482 -6.20 -10.02 35.11
CA LYS A 482 -6.40 -8.67 35.66
C LYS A 482 -6.24 -7.56 34.62
N ARG A 483 -6.89 -7.77 33.44
CA ARG A 483 -6.88 -6.81 32.33
C ARG A 483 -8.17 -6.88 31.50
N LEU A 484 -8.45 -5.83 30.74
CA LEU A 484 -9.41 -5.87 29.64
C LEU A 484 -8.81 -6.61 28.46
N VAL A 485 -9.59 -7.48 27.82
CA VAL A 485 -9.15 -8.32 26.69
C VAL A 485 -10.23 -8.42 25.63
N SER A 486 -9.82 -8.60 24.39
CA SER A 486 -10.64 -9.18 23.33
C SER A 486 -10.64 -10.72 23.46
N SER A 487 -11.76 -11.38 23.14
CA SER A 487 -11.90 -12.84 23.17
C SER A 487 -13.08 -13.29 22.31
N PRO A 488 -12.96 -14.38 21.50
CA PRO A 488 -11.71 -15.11 21.23
C PRO A 488 -10.74 -14.30 20.38
N THR A 489 -9.44 -14.54 20.56
CA THR A 489 -8.38 -13.88 19.80
C THR A 489 -7.52 -14.89 19.06
N TYR A 490 -6.93 -14.44 17.95
CA TYR A 490 -6.00 -15.24 17.18
C TYR A 490 -4.86 -14.36 16.65
N SER A 491 -3.62 -14.74 16.92
CA SER A 491 -2.46 -14.06 16.35
C SER A 491 -2.24 -14.56 14.93
N PRO A 492 -2.17 -13.69 13.93
CA PRO A 492 -2.00 -14.14 12.55
C PRO A 492 -0.63 -14.80 12.34
N GLU A 493 -0.52 -15.91 11.71
CA GLU A 493 -1.52 -16.92 11.30
C GLU A 493 -1.09 -18.27 11.87
N HIS A 494 -0.78 -18.29 13.16
CA HIS A 494 -0.32 -19.48 13.88
C HIS A 494 -0.67 -19.41 15.37
N GLY A 495 -0.44 -20.50 16.07
CA GLY A 495 -0.67 -20.59 17.51
C GLY A 495 -2.10 -20.99 17.89
N PRO A 496 -2.40 -21.06 19.17
CA PRO A 496 -3.73 -21.37 19.69
C PRO A 496 -4.66 -20.15 19.64
N VAL A 497 -5.96 -20.41 19.71
CA VAL A 497 -6.97 -19.41 20.06
C VAL A 497 -6.89 -19.13 21.55
N THR A 498 -6.90 -17.87 21.94
CA THR A 498 -6.66 -17.45 23.32
C THR A 498 -7.62 -16.36 23.81
N ILE A 499 -7.49 -16.02 25.09
CA ILE A 499 -8.16 -14.87 25.72
C ILE A 499 -7.17 -13.71 25.75
N GLY A 500 -7.29 -12.82 24.78
CA GLY A 500 -6.34 -11.73 24.55
C GLY A 500 -5.00 -12.22 24.00
N ASN A 501 -4.34 -11.35 23.26
CA ASN A 501 -2.97 -11.51 22.78
C ASN A 501 -2.33 -10.14 22.56
N THR A 502 -1.02 -10.12 22.44
CA THR A 502 -0.27 -8.85 22.25
C THR A 502 -0.63 -8.14 20.97
N TYR A 503 -0.89 -8.88 19.88
CA TYR A 503 -1.30 -8.32 18.59
C TYR A 503 -2.54 -7.44 18.71
N GLU A 504 -3.65 -8.02 19.16
CA GLU A 504 -4.92 -7.29 19.25
C GLU A 504 -4.89 -6.17 20.30
N GLN A 505 -4.31 -6.48 21.47
CA GLN A 505 -4.28 -5.54 22.58
C GLN A 505 -3.43 -4.30 22.28
N SER A 506 -2.28 -4.46 21.61
CA SER A 506 -1.42 -3.33 21.24
C SER A 506 -2.04 -2.40 20.20
N LEU A 507 -2.80 -2.94 19.27
CA LEU A 507 -3.53 -2.16 18.28
C LEU A 507 -4.71 -1.38 18.88
N ILE A 508 -5.43 -2.00 19.80
CA ILE A 508 -6.53 -1.33 20.53
C ILE A 508 -5.97 -0.23 21.43
N GLU A 509 -4.87 -0.47 22.13
CA GLU A 509 -4.18 0.55 22.92
C GLU A 509 -3.74 1.73 22.07
N GLN A 510 -3.13 1.47 20.89
CA GLN A 510 -2.73 2.52 19.95
C GLN A 510 -3.95 3.33 19.49
N LEU A 511 -5.02 2.67 19.06
CA LEU A 511 -6.25 3.33 18.64
C LEU A 511 -6.84 4.22 19.75
N TYR A 512 -6.84 3.74 20.99
CA TYR A 512 -7.36 4.49 22.13
C TYR A 512 -6.53 5.75 22.44
N ASN A 513 -5.19 5.63 22.41
CA ASN A 513 -4.30 6.76 22.62
C ASN A 513 -4.43 7.79 21.48
N ASP A 514 -4.51 7.35 20.23
CA ASP A 514 -4.71 8.22 19.07
C ASP A 514 -6.08 8.92 19.14
N PHE A 515 -7.14 8.22 19.56
CA PHE A 515 -8.46 8.83 19.74
C PHE A 515 -8.49 9.85 20.86
N ILE A 516 -7.83 9.60 22.00
CA ILE A 516 -7.73 10.56 23.09
C ILE A 516 -7.10 11.86 22.55
N THR A 517 -5.97 11.75 21.88
CA THR A 517 -5.26 12.89 21.30
C THR A 517 -6.10 13.62 20.26
N ALA A 518 -6.72 12.88 19.35
CA ALA A 518 -7.55 13.43 18.29
C ALA A 518 -8.79 14.16 18.82
N SER A 519 -9.52 13.54 19.74
CA SER A 519 -10.74 14.13 20.32
C SER A 519 -10.45 15.37 21.19
N GLU A 520 -9.30 15.42 21.86
CA GLU A 520 -8.81 16.61 22.56
C GLU A 520 -8.46 17.72 21.57
N ALA A 521 -7.73 17.41 20.50
CA ALA A 521 -7.37 18.38 19.46
C ALA A 521 -8.58 18.97 18.72
N LEU A 522 -9.65 18.17 18.57
CA LEU A 522 -10.92 18.60 17.95
C LEU A 522 -11.90 19.22 18.95
N GLY A 523 -11.71 19.01 20.26
CA GLY A 523 -12.60 19.50 21.30
C GLY A 523 -13.99 18.81 21.29
N THR A 524 -14.05 17.52 20.97
CA THR A 524 -15.29 16.75 20.81
C THR A 524 -15.25 15.43 21.58
N ASP A 525 -16.39 14.73 21.67
CA ASP A 525 -16.56 13.36 22.21
C ASP A 525 -15.95 13.15 23.62
N GLU A 526 -16.10 14.13 24.52
CA GLU A 526 -15.54 14.08 25.88
C GLU A 526 -16.02 12.85 26.67
N GLU A 527 -17.29 12.49 26.56
CA GLU A 527 -17.86 11.34 27.26
C GLU A 527 -17.20 10.02 26.79
N LEU A 528 -17.10 9.79 25.47
CA LEU A 528 -16.43 8.63 24.92
C LEU A 528 -14.94 8.62 25.29
N ARG A 529 -14.28 9.78 25.22
CA ARG A 529 -12.88 9.92 25.62
C ARG A 529 -12.64 9.54 27.08
N ASN A 530 -13.55 9.85 28.00
CA ASN A 530 -13.44 9.47 29.40
C ASN A 530 -13.55 7.94 29.55
N ILE A 531 -14.48 7.29 28.86
CA ILE A 531 -14.58 5.82 28.83
C ILE A 531 -13.26 5.20 28.32
N VAL A 532 -12.71 5.75 27.23
CA VAL A 532 -11.46 5.26 26.65
C VAL A 532 -10.27 5.45 27.60
N LYS A 533 -10.19 6.59 28.31
CA LYS A 533 -9.16 6.84 29.33
C LYS A 533 -9.21 5.83 30.48
N ASP A 534 -10.39 5.40 30.88
CA ASP A 534 -10.57 4.39 31.93
C ASP A 534 -10.21 2.99 31.46
N GLN A 535 -10.45 2.68 30.15
CA GLN A 535 -10.18 1.37 29.60
C GLN A 535 -8.72 1.17 29.18
N VAL A 536 -8.07 2.18 28.60
CA VAL A 536 -6.71 2.04 28.04
C VAL A 536 -5.69 1.57 29.07
N VAL A 537 -5.78 2.04 30.32
CA VAL A 537 -4.87 1.63 31.39
C VAL A 537 -5.07 0.18 31.85
N GLN A 538 -6.19 -0.42 31.46
CA GLN A 538 -6.53 -1.79 31.80
C GLN A 538 -6.14 -2.80 30.72
N LEU A 539 -5.77 -2.35 29.51
CA LEU A 539 -5.40 -3.24 28.38
C LEU A 539 -4.10 -4.01 28.64
N LYS A 540 -3.05 -3.33 29.12
CA LYS A 540 -1.73 -3.91 29.45
C LYS A 540 -1.21 -4.86 28.36
N PRO A 541 -1.01 -4.40 27.11
CA PRO A 541 -0.80 -5.28 25.96
C PRO A 541 0.52 -6.04 25.99
N PHE A 542 1.54 -5.51 26.68
CA PHE A 542 2.88 -6.07 26.63
C PHE A 542 3.23 -6.86 27.90
N SER A 543 3.80 -8.04 27.71
CA SER A 543 4.34 -8.89 28.77
C SER A 543 5.61 -9.56 28.29
N ILE A 544 6.57 -9.74 29.19
CA ILE A 544 7.83 -10.45 28.91
C ILE A 544 7.74 -11.84 29.50
N SER A 545 8.06 -12.86 28.72
CA SER A 545 8.11 -14.24 29.20
C SER A 545 9.19 -14.39 30.27
N LYS A 546 8.82 -14.92 31.42
CA LYS A 546 9.78 -15.22 32.50
C LYS A 546 10.62 -16.44 32.18
N LYS A 547 10.16 -17.31 31.29
CA LYS A 547 10.87 -18.52 30.85
C LYS A 547 11.92 -18.23 29.80
N THR A 548 11.63 -17.30 28.86
CA THR A 548 12.48 -17.07 27.68
C THR A 548 13.09 -15.68 27.59
N GLY A 549 12.53 -14.68 28.31
CA GLY A 549 12.93 -13.28 28.17
C GLY A 549 12.46 -12.63 26.86
N LEU A 550 11.60 -13.29 26.08
CA LEU A 550 11.03 -12.78 24.86
C LEU A 550 9.75 -11.95 25.15
N LEU A 551 9.39 -11.07 24.23
CA LEU A 551 8.08 -10.45 24.26
C LEU A 551 7.02 -11.52 23.97
N LYS A 552 6.04 -11.65 24.83
CA LYS A 552 4.98 -12.64 24.68
C LYS A 552 4.10 -12.31 23.48
N GLU A 553 3.76 -13.31 22.69
CA GLU A 553 2.75 -13.23 21.65
C GLU A 553 1.37 -13.57 22.23
N TRP A 554 1.29 -14.60 23.06
CA TRP A 554 0.10 -15.00 23.80
C TRP A 554 0.33 -14.77 25.31
N PHE A 555 -0.67 -14.27 26.02
CA PHE A 555 -0.51 -13.94 27.44
C PHE A 555 -0.23 -15.18 28.29
N GLU A 556 -0.79 -16.32 27.91
CA GLU A 556 -0.69 -17.60 28.62
C GLU A 556 0.54 -18.45 28.21
N GLU A 557 1.45 -17.96 27.37
CA GLU A 557 2.54 -18.78 26.83
C GLU A 557 3.55 -19.29 27.87
N ASP A 558 3.58 -18.71 29.07
CA ASP A 558 4.36 -19.22 30.21
C ASP A 558 3.61 -20.29 31.03
N ASP A 559 2.32 -20.52 30.78
CA ASP A 559 1.51 -21.48 31.55
C ASP A 559 1.86 -22.91 31.12
N ASP A 560 1.78 -23.84 32.08
CA ASP A 560 2.18 -25.24 31.86
C ASP A 560 1.26 -25.99 30.89
N ASN A 561 0.05 -25.51 30.69
CA ASN A 561 -0.96 -26.07 29.78
C ASN A 561 -1.03 -25.35 28.44
N PHE A 562 -0.15 -24.38 28.16
CA PHE A 562 -0.11 -23.72 26.86
C PHE A 562 0.44 -24.67 25.78
N ASP A 563 -0.29 -24.80 24.67
CA ASP A 563 0.05 -25.73 23.59
C ASP A 563 1.09 -25.14 22.64
N HIS A 564 2.35 -25.22 23.00
CA HIS A 564 3.47 -24.79 22.16
C HIS A 564 3.58 -25.54 20.83
N SER A 565 2.92 -26.71 20.66
CA SER A 565 2.96 -27.45 19.39
C SER A 565 2.25 -26.73 18.25
N LYS A 566 1.36 -25.81 18.55
CA LYS A 566 0.65 -24.97 17.58
C LYS A 566 1.45 -23.74 17.16
N THR A 567 2.49 -23.38 17.87
CA THR A 567 3.33 -22.24 17.56
C THR A 567 4.41 -22.57 16.54
N GLN A 568 4.78 -21.59 15.71
CA GLN A 568 5.84 -21.73 14.72
C GLN A 568 6.93 -20.69 14.97
N LYS A 569 8.08 -21.15 15.44
CA LYS A 569 9.19 -20.26 15.82
C LYS A 569 9.57 -19.28 14.70
N ASN A 570 9.70 -19.75 13.47
CA ASN A 570 10.10 -18.93 12.31
C ASN A 570 8.92 -18.49 11.45
N HIS A 571 7.75 -18.29 12.06
CA HIS A 571 6.58 -17.83 11.31
C HIS A 571 6.84 -16.46 10.67
N ARG A 572 6.29 -16.26 9.46
CA ARG A 572 6.44 -15.00 8.71
C ARG A 572 5.77 -13.81 9.38
N HIS A 573 4.63 -14.01 10.08
CA HIS A 573 4.03 -12.97 10.92
C HIS A 573 4.75 -12.84 12.26
N ILE A 574 4.97 -11.60 12.67
CA ILE A 574 5.59 -11.22 13.95
C ILE A 574 4.73 -10.15 14.63
N SER A 575 3.43 -10.42 14.65
CA SER A 575 2.36 -9.45 14.98
C SER A 575 2.43 -8.87 16.39
N HIS A 576 3.06 -9.59 17.34
CA HIS A 576 3.28 -9.10 18.70
C HIS A 576 4.35 -7.98 18.79
N LEU A 577 5.09 -7.71 17.69
CA LEU A 577 6.02 -6.58 17.60
C LEU A 577 5.42 -5.31 17.01
N LEU A 578 4.10 -5.27 16.79
CA LEU A 578 3.40 -4.08 16.29
C LEU A 578 3.59 -2.84 17.17
N GLY A 579 3.78 -3.01 18.47
CA GLY A 579 4.09 -1.90 19.36
C GLY A 579 5.45 -1.25 19.13
N LEU A 580 6.38 -1.95 18.44
CA LEU A 580 7.67 -1.40 18.00
C LEU A 580 7.52 -0.68 16.65
N TYR A 581 6.91 -1.35 15.65
CA TYR A 581 6.62 -0.78 14.34
C TYR A 581 5.37 -1.45 13.72
N PRO A 582 4.43 -0.68 13.17
CA PRO A 582 4.40 0.78 13.00
C PRO A 582 4.02 1.54 14.28
N GLY A 583 3.67 0.85 15.36
CA GLY A 583 3.34 1.44 16.65
C GLY A 583 4.48 2.24 17.27
N LYS A 584 4.22 2.81 18.45
CA LYS A 584 5.11 3.73 19.17
C LYS A 584 5.34 3.33 20.63
N ALA A 585 4.69 2.24 21.09
CA ALA A 585 4.70 1.87 22.50
C ALA A 585 6.04 1.26 22.96
N ILE A 586 6.75 0.57 22.08
CA ILE A 586 8.09 0.04 22.32
C ILE A 586 9.12 0.97 21.70
N ASN A 587 9.87 1.68 22.53
CA ASN A 587 10.80 2.73 22.12
C ASN A 587 11.93 2.91 23.13
N SER A 588 12.75 3.95 23.02
CA SER A 588 13.88 4.22 23.92
C SER A 588 13.46 4.50 25.38
N HIS A 589 12.21 4.88 25.63
CA HIS A 589 11.68 5.12 26.96
C HIS A 589 11.12 3.84 27.64
N THR A 590 11.08 2.71 26.90
CA THR A 590 10.65 1.40 27.39
C THR A 590 11.77 0.35 27.22
N PRO A 591 12.94 0.51 27.88
CA PRO A 591 14.14 -0.26 27.59
C PRO A 591 14.00 -1.77 27.85
N GLU A 592 13.18 -2.18 28.82
CA GLU A 592 12.89 -3.59 29.09
C GLU A 592 12.11 -4.23 27.93
N LEU A 593 11.06 -3.56 27.43
CA LEU A 593 10.29 -4.00 26.29
C LEU A 593 11.15 -3.99 25.01
N MET A 594 11.99 -2.97 24.82
CA MET A 594 12.91 -2.91 23.69
C MET A 594 13.88 -4.10 23.70
N THR A 595 14.45 -4.43 24.87
CA THR A 595 15.33 -5.61 25.02
C THR A 595 14.58 -6.91 24.68
N ALA A 596 13.36 -7.06 25.18
CA ALA A 596 12.54 -8.24 24.88
C ALA A 596 12.18 -8.31 23.37
N ALA A 597 11.88 -7.18 22.73
CA ALA A 597 11.62 -7.11 21.31
C ALA A 597 12.85 -7.50 20.46
N ILE A 598 14.05 -7.04 20.82
CA ILE A 598 15.32 -7.43 20.19
C ILE A 598 15.55 -8.94 20.34
N ASN A 599 15.36 -9.49 21.53
CA ASN A 599 15.48 -10.92 21.77
C ASN A 599 14.48 -11.71 20.91
N THR A 600 13.25 -11.22 20.79
CA THR A 600 12.22 -11.83 19.94
C THR A 600 12.59 -11.80 18.47
N LEU A 601 13.10 -10.68 17.96
CA LEU A 601 13.58 -10.59 16.58
C LEU A 601 14.73 -11.57 16.30
N ASN A 602 15.67 -11.69 17.23
CA ASN A 602 16.77 -12.64 17.13
C ASN A 602 16.28 -14.10 17.13
N ASP A 603 15.30 -14.43 17.98
CA ASP A 603 14.71 -15.76 18.04
C ASP A 603 13.92 -16.12 16.78
N ARG A 604 13.20 -15.16 16.19
CA ARG A 604 12.45 -15.32 14.92
C ARG A 604 13.37 -15.45 13.71
N GLY A 605 14.58 -14.91 13.78
CA GLY A 605 15.57 -14.93 12.71
C GLY A 605 15.23 -13.98 11.55
N ASP A 606 16.15 -13.88 10.60
CA ASP A 606 16.08 -12.87 9.51
C ASP A 606 15.41 -13.39 8.24
N GLU A 607 15.51 -14.69 7.98
CA GLU A 607 14.95 -15.30 6.77
C GLU A 607 13.43 -15.27 6.78
N SER A 608 12.82 -14.88 5.66
CA SER A 608 11.37 -14.89 5.46
C SER A 608 11.00 -14.59 4.01
N THR A 609 9.69 -14.44 3.76
CA THR A 609 9.10 -14.03 2.48
C THR A 609 9.23 -12.51 2.25
N GLY A 610 8.86 -12.01 1.07
CA GLY A 610 9.04 -10.61 0.67
C GLY A 610 8.53 -9.59 1.68
N TRP A 611 7.22 -9.51 1.89
CA TRP A 611 6.65 -8.54 2.84
C TRP A 611 7.14 -8.76 4.28
N SER A 612 7.40 -9.98 4.67
CA SER A 612 7.89 -10.26 6.03
C SER A 612 9.32 -9.78 6.24
N ARG A 613 10.20 -9.87 5.22
CA ARG A 613 11.52 -9.23 5.26
C ARG A 613 11.41 -7.71 5.31
N ALA A 614 10.52 -7.13 4.50
CA ALA A 614 10.25 -5.70 4.55
C ALA A 614 9.75 -5.27 5.94
N TYR A 615 8.91 -6.07 6.60
CA TYR A 615 8.51 -5.81 7.98
C TYR A 615 9.69 -5.86 8.96
N LYS A 616 10.52 -6.90 8.89
CA LYS A 616 11.72 -7.02 9.73
C LYS A 616 12.72 -5.88 9.49
N LEU A 617 12.84 -5.40 8.26
CA LEU A 617 13.63 -4.21 7.93
C LEU A 617 13.17 -2.99 8.76
N ASN A 618 11.87 -2.70 8.76
CA ASN A 618 11.30 -1.61 9.54
C ASN A 618 11.49 -1.80 11.05
N LEU A 619 11.33 -3.02 11.55
CA LEU A 619 11.52 -3.32 12.98
C LEU A 619 12.97 -3.12 13.41
N TRP A 620 13.95 -3.60 12.65
CA TRP A 620 15.37 -3.37 12.95
C TRP A 620 15.79 -1.90 12.80
N ALA A 621 15.16 -1.16 11.87
CA ALA A 621 15.32 0.29 11.79
C ALA A 621 14.85 0.99 13.08
N ARG A 622 13.69 0.56 13.65
CA ARG A 622 13.18 1.09 14.94
C ARG A 622 14.01 0.69 16.16
N VAL A 623 14.66 -0.46 16.12
CA VAL A 623 15.67 -0.86 17.12
C VAL A 623 16.92 0.03 17.02
N LYS A 624 17.11 0.72 15.89
CA LYS A 624 18.28 1.55 15.55
C LYS A 624 19.56 0.70 15.34
N ASP A 625 19.41 -0.57 14.97
CA ASP A 625 20.51 -1.41 14.48
C ASP A 625 20.59 -1.32 12.95
N GLY A 626 21.31 -0.31 12.46
CA GLY A 626 21.42 -0.02 11.03
C GLY A 626 22.08 -1.15 10.23
N ASN A 627 23.08 -1.82 10.78
CA ASN A 627 23.75 -2.92 10.08
C ASN A 627 22.87 -4.16 9.99
N ARG A 628 22.06 -4.43 11.00
CA ARG A 628 21.09 -5.52 10.96
C ARG A 628 19.95 -5.21 9.98
N ALA A 629 19.37 -4.00 10.04
CA ALA A 629 18.38 -3.52 9.09
C ALA A 629 18.90 -3.64 7.64
N TYR A 630 20.14 -3.24 7.41
CA TYR A 630 20.78 -3.34 6.12
C TYR A 630 20.97 -4.80 5.65
N SER A 631 21.33 -5.72 6.53
CA SER A 631 21.39 -7.15 6.21
C SER A 631 20.02 -7.69 5.74
N ILE A 632 18.93 -7.26 6.38
CA ILE A 632 17.58 -7.61 5.96
C ILE A 632 17.24 -7.00 4.59
N LEU A 633 17.57 -5.72 4.34
CA LEU A 633 17.41 -5.08 3.03
C LEU A 633 18.15 -5.86 1.93
N GLN A 634 19.40 -6.25 2.20
CA GLN A 634 20.15 -7.07 1.26
C GLN A 634 19.47 -8.43 1.00
N GLY A 635 18.91 -9.05 2.04
CA GLY A 635 18.14 -10.29 1.92
C GLY A 635 16.89 -10.12 1.07
N LEU A 636 16.18 -8.99 1.21
CA LEU A 636 15.02 -8.64 0.41
C LEU A 636 15.39 -8.48 -1.07
N LEU A 637 16.40 -7.69 -1.38
CA LEU A 637 16.86 -7.44 -2.75
C LEU A 637 17.44 -8.69 -3.43
N ARG A 638 18.12 -9.57 -2.68
CA ARG A 638 18.72 -10.79 -3.22
C ARG A 638 17.74 -11.94 -3.40
N GLY A 639 16.82 -12.11 -2.46
CA GLY A 639 15.98 -13.30 -2.35
C GLY A 639 14.50 -13.10 -2.71
N CYS A 640 14.03 -11.86 -2.64
CA CYS A 640 12.61 -11.55 -2.76
C CYS A 640 12.32 -10.44 -3.80
N THR A 641 13.22 -10.24 -4.78
CA THR A 641 13.04 -9.21 -5.81
C THR A 641 13.33 -9.80 -7.18
N PHE A 642 12.36 -9.62 -8.11
CA PHE A 642 12.49 -10.02 -9.52
C PHE A 642 13.30 -9.01 -10.32
N ASP A 643 13.65 -9.39 -11.56
CA ASP A 643 14.49 -8.56 -12.45
C ASP A 643 13.84 -7.23 -12.84
N ASN A 644 12.52 -7.12 -12.75
CA ASN A 644 11.75 -5.89 -12.95
C ASN A 644 11.48 -5.10 -11.63
N LEU A 645 12.13 -5.47 -10.55
CA LEU A 645 11.99 -4.93 -9.18
C LEU A 645 10.71 -5.31 -8.43
N PHE A 646 9.78 -6.06 -9.00
CA PHE A 646 8.63 -6.56 -8.26
C PHE A 646 9.04 -7.45 -7.09
N ASP A 647 8.34 -7.32 -5.98
CA ASP A 647 8.54 -8.18 -4.81
C ASP A 647 8.04 -9.61 -5.06
N PHE A 648 8.69 -10.54 -4.42
CA PHE A 648 8.39 -11.98 -4.51
C PHE A 648 8.08 -12.54 -3.12
N HIS A 649 6.80 -12.74 -2.88
CA HIS A 649 6.34 -13.32 -1.60
C HIS A 649 6.73 -14.80 -1.41
N PRO A 650 6.49 -15.87 -2.22
CA PRO A 650 5.92 -16.15 -3.53
C PRO A 650 4.38 -16.39 -3.54
N PRO A 651 3.62 -16.15 -4.65
CA PRO A 651 4.06 -15.43 -5.85
C PRO A 651 4.16 -13.91 -5.62
N PHE A 652 4.15 -13.09 -6.67
CA PHE A 652 4.20 -11.64 -6.62
C PHE A 652 3.12 -11.03 -5.71
N GLN A 653 3.57 -10.17 -4.83
CA GLN A 653 2.78 -9.22 -4.04
C GLN A 653 3.53 -7.89 -3.97
N LEU A 654 2.81 -6.76 -4.00
CA LEU A 654 3.43 -5.44 -4.05
C LEU A 654 3.77 -4.86 -2.66
N ASP A 655 3.21 -5.43 -1.61
CA ASP A 655 3.39 -4.99 -0.23
C ASP A 655 4.87 -4.98 0.22
N GLY A 656 5.67 -5.97 -0.21
CA GLY A 656 7.10 -5.99 0.07
C GLY A 656 7.87 -4.83 -0.56
N ASN A 657 7.46 -4.35 -1.74
CA ASN A 657 8.02 -3.15 -2.36
C ASN A 657 7.73 -1.89 -1.51
N PHE A 658 6.48 -1.72 -1.10
CA PHE A 658 6.06 -0.57 -0.28
C PHE A 658 6.71 -0.59 1.10
N GLY A 659 6.70 -1.75 1.77
CA GLY A 659 7.33 -1.92 3.07
C GLY A 659 8.85 -1.77 3.03
N GLY A 660 9.49 -2.19 1.94
CA GLY A 660 10.93 -2.02 1.74
C GLY A 660 11.32 -0.56 1.56
N SER A 661 10.56 0.20 0.77
CA SER A 661 10.74 1.65 0.61
C SER A 661 10.53 2.40 1.93
N ALA A 662 9.47 2.05 2.69
CA ALA A 662 9.22 2.59 4.03
C ALA A 662 10.38 2.31 4.99
N GLY A 663 10.94 1.09 4.95
CA GLY A 663 12.05 0.68 5.79
C GLY A 663 13.34 1.47 5.51
N ILE A 664 13.63 1.75 4.25
CA ILE A 664 14.76 2.62 3.88
C ILE A 664 14.56 4.04 4.46
N ALA A 665 13.34 4.58 4.36
CA ALA A 665 13.01 5.88 4.98
C ALA A 665 13.17 5.83 6.51
N GLU A 666 12.71 4.77 7.19
CA GLU A 666 12.87 4.60 8.65
C GLU A 666 14.35 4.47 9.09
N MET A 667 15.23 3.96 8.23
CA MET A 667 16.67 3.97 8.50
C MET A 667 17.28 5.37 8.46
N LEU A 668 16.68 6.31 7.72
CA LEU A 668 17.17 7.66 7.47
C LEU A 668 16.54 8.72 8.37
N ILE A 669 15.26 8.56 8.73
CA ILE A 669 14.51 9.52 9.54
C ILE A 669 13.46 8.83 10.40
N GLN A 670 13.40 9.22 11.69
CA GLN A 670 12.33 8.78 12.61
C GLN A 670 11.79 9.99 13.39
N SER A 671 10.50 9.94 13.77
CA SER A 671 9.86 11.00 14.55
C SER A 671 8.79 10.50 15.53
N HIS A 672 8.82 9.20 15.86
CA HIS A 672 7.81 8.54 16.71
C HIS A 672 8.03 8.76 18.22
N GLU A 673 9.21 9.19 18.64
CA GLU A 673 9.56 9.44 20.04
C GLU A 673 9.33 10.91 20.47
N GLY A 674 8.59 11.71 19.68
CA GLY A 674 8.28 13.11 19.98
C GLY A 674 9.38 14.09 19.57
N TYR A 675 10.40 13.64 18.86
CA TYR A 675 11.43 14.44 18.22
C TYR A 675 11.89 13.79 16.91
N ILE A 676 12.45 14.60 16.03
CA ILE A 676 13.03 14.12 14.77
C ILE A 676 14.44 13.59 15.04
N GLU A 677 14.74 12.41 14.55
CA GLU A 677 16.07 11.83 14.58
C GLU A 677 16.53 11.50 13.15
N LEU A 678 17.66 12.07 12.75
CA LEU A 678 18.29 11.83 11.46
C LEU A 678 19.27 10.69 11.57
N LEU A 679 19.27 9.81 10.55
CA LEU A 679 20.16 8.65 10.43
C LEU A 679 20.11 7.68 11.62
N PRO A 680 18.94 7.44 12.25
CA PRO A 680 18.85 6.61 13.46
C PRO A 680 19.33 5.18 13.25
N ALA A 681 19.24 4.66 12.01
CA ALA A 681 19.66 3.31 11.64
C ALA A 681 20.47 3.29 10.34
N ALA A 682 21.30 4.31 10.09
CA ALA A 682 22.20 4.29 8.94
C ALA A 682 23.24 3.20 9.10
N PRO A 683 23.40 2.28 8.13
CA PRO A 683 24.41 1.22 8.20
C PRO A 683 25.80 1.73 7.85
N ASP A 684 26.83 1.00 8.22
CA ASP A 684 28.23 1.31 7.83
C ASP A 684 28.40 1.49 6.31
N ALA A 685 27.51 0.84 5.53
CA ALA A 685 27.47 0.93 4.08
C ALA A 685 27.05 2.31 3.55
N TRP A 686 26.28 3.10 4.34
CA TRP A 686 25.74 4.42 3.93
C TRP A 686 26.47 5.56 4.63
N ARG A 687 27.78 5.55 4.54
CA ARG A 687 28.65 6.47 5.27
C ARG A 687 28.43 7.94 4.93
N ASN A 688 28.13 8.21 3.66
CA ASN A 688 27.84 9.55 3.15
C ASN A 688 26.55 9.50 2.32
N GLY A 689 25.87 10.61 2.18
CA GLY A 689 24.69 10.70 1.34
C GLY A 689 23.92 11.98 1.53
N ALA A 690 22.79 12.03 0.85
CA ALA A 690 21.83 13.11 0.98
C ALA A 690 20.41 12.60 0.65
N PHE A 691 19.44 13.17 1.31
CA PHE A 691 18.05 13.06 0.88
C PHE A 691 17.39 14.44 0.89
N THR A 692 16.35 14.60 0.08
CA THR A 692 15.46 15.76 0.13
C THR A 692 14.03 15.28 0.34
N GLY A 693 13.23 16.10 1.03
CA GLY A 693 11.77 15.99 1.07
C GLY A 693 11.20 14.86 1.91
N LEU A 694 12.00 14.12 2.69
CA LEU A 694 11.44 13.17 3.64
C LEU A 694 10.65 13.89 4.72
N CYS A 695 9.53 13.29 5.16
CA CYS A 695 8.64 13.92 6.12
C CYS A 695 8.79 13.33 7.54
N ALA A 696 8.59 14.18 8.51
CA ALA A 696 8.42 13.85 9.91
C ALA A 696 7.04 14.32 10.41
N ARG A 697 6.57 13.77 11.52
CA ARG A 697 5.30 14.14 12.15
C ARG A 697 5.26 15.63 12.47
N HIS A 698 4.06 16.17 12.56
CA HIS A 698 3.76 17.60 12.83
C HIS A 698 4.08 18.53 11.65
N GLY A 699 4.00 18.04 10.41
CA GLY A 699 4.11 18.88 9.21
C GLY A 699 5.52 19.33 8.90
N PHE A 700 6.54 18.54 9.19
CA PHE A 700 7.92 18.86 8.88
C PHE A 700 8.40 18.10 7.65
N VAL A 701 8.98 18.82 6.69
CA VAL A 701 9.65 18.29 5.49
C VAL A 701 11.13 18.59 5.60
N ILE A 702 11.96 17.57 5.46
CA ILE A 702 13.39 17.63 5.81
C ILE A 702 14.26 17.32 4.61
N ASP A 703 15.27 18.13 4.39
CA ASP A 703 16.42 17.83 3.55
C ASP A 703 17.64 17.66 4.43
N ALA A 704 18.45 16.65 4.16
CA ALA A 704 19.68 16.42 4.90
C ALA A 704 20.80 15.90 4.00
N LYS A 705 22.02 16.38 4.26
CA LYS A 705 23.25 15.81 3.74
C LYS A 705 24.11 15.36 4.92
N TRP A 706 24.78 14.23 4.78
CA TRP A 706 25.69 13.70 5.80
C TRP A 706 27.00 13.24 5.21
N GLU A 707 28.05 13.35 6.01
CA GLU A 707 29.39 12.85 5.74
C GLU A 707 29.93 12.12 6.97
N ASN A 708 30.44 10.93 6.81
CA ASN A 708 30.87 10.07 7.93
C ASN A 708 29.80 9.94 9.03
N PHE A 709 28.54 9.71 8.64
CA PHE A 709 27.36 9.61 9.53
C PHE A 709 26.97 10.89 10.27
N ASN A 710 27.63 12.02 10.02
CA ASN A 710 27.30 13.29 10.65
C ASN A 710 26.53 14.17 9.66
N PRO A 711 25.36 14.69 10.05
CA PRO A 711 24.68 15.71 9.26
C PRO A 711 25.59 16.94 9.06
N THR A 712 25.76 17.37 7.81
CA THR A 712 26.61 18.54 7.42
C THR A 712 25.78 19.65 6.82
N ALA A 713 24.56 19.37 6.35
CA ALA A 713 23.59 20.36 5.93
C ALA A 713 22.20 19.80 6.23
N VAL A 714 21.38 20.57 6.92
CA VAL A 714 19.99 20.22 7.25
C VAL A 714 19.12 21.44 7.01
N THR A 715 18.01 21.24 6.30
CA THR A 715 16.91 22.21 6.22
C THR A 715 15.61 21.54 6.63
N ILE A 716 14.75 22.28 7.34
CA ILE A 716 13.42 21.86 7.72
C ILE A 716 12.42 22.89 7.22
N LYS A 717 11.49 22.48 6.39
CA LYS A 717 10.29 23.25 6.08
C LYS A 717 9.19 22.84 7.04
N SER A 718 8.62 23.80 7.76
CA SER A 718 7.42 23.61 8.57
C SER A 718 6.19 23.98 7.74
N THR A 719 5.25 23.07 7.55
CA THR A 719 4.03 23.30 6.76
C THR A 719 2.91 23.94 7.59
N VAL A 720 2.85 23.63 8.89
CA VAL A 720 1.74 24.04 9.78
C VAL A 720 2.18 24.90 10.95
N GLY A 721 3.49 25.08 11.17
CA GLY A 721 4.02 25.79 12.34
C GLY A 721 4.09 24.92 13.60
N GLY A 722 4.35 25.56 14.74
CA GLY A 722 4.46 24.90 16.04
C GLY A 722 5.90 24.55 16.44
N VAL A 723 6.04 23.80 17.52
CA VAL A 723 7.37 23.46 18.08
C VAL A 723 8.01 22.34 17.28
N CYS A 724 9.16 22.61 16.68
CA CYS A 724 10.04 21.58 16.14
C CYS A 724 10.99 21.07 17.22
N ARG A 725 11.10 19.75 17.35
CA ARG A 725 12.09 19.08 18.20
C ARG A 725 12.92 18.13 17.36
N ILE A 726 14.24 18.27 17.42
CA ILE A 726 15.17 17.47 16.63
C ILE A 726 16.42 17.14 17.42
N LYS A 727 16.89 15.91 17.32
CA LYS A 727 18.18 15.49 17.84
C LYS A 727 19.28 16.06 16.95
N SER A 728 20.04 17.03 17.48
CA SER A 728 21.04 17.77 16.71
C SER A 728 22.11 18.39 17.63
N ASN A 729 23.31 18.55 17.07
CA ASN A 729 24.43 19.25 17.67
C ASN A 729 24.71 20.58 16.96
N CYS A 730 23.71 21.15 16.26
CA CYS A 730 23.88 22.42 15.55
C CYS A 730 24.22 23.60 16.50
N GLU A 731 25.02 24.54 15.98
CA GLU A 731 25.41 25.78 16.71
C GLU A 731 24.32 26.85 16.65
N ALA A 732 23.56 26.89 15.53
CA ALA A 732 22.47 27.84 15.32
C ALA A 732 21.46 27.33 14.34
N ILE A 733 20.25 27.92 14.38
CA ILE A 733 19.18 27.73 13.41
C ILE A 733 18.81 29.08 12.83
N LEU A 734 18.72 29.16 11.50
CA LEU A 734 18.41 30.39 10.77
C LEU A 734 17.06 30.24 10.04
N CYS A 735 16.24 31.30 10.12
CA CYS A 735 15.09 31.51 9.26
C CYS A 735 15.28 32.86 8.53
N ASP A 736 15.22 32.85 7.20
CA ASP A 736 15.52 34.03 6.36
C ASP A 736 16.84 34.71 6.72
N GLY A 737 17.85 33.92 7.04
CA GLY A 737 19.19 34.40 7.43
C GLY A 737 19.29 35.00 8.84
N LYS A 738 18.22 34.98 9.63
CA LYS A 738 18.18 35.45 11.01
C LYS A 738 18.18 34.28 11.99
N SER A 739 18.95 34.40 13.07
CA SER A 739 19.00 33.41 14.13
C SER A 739 17.63 33.25 14.82
N VAL A 740 17.20 32.03 15.00
CA VAL A 740 15.97 31.63 15.72
C VAL A 740 16.38 31.24 17.14
N PRO A 741 15.65 31.70 18.18
CA PRO A 741 15.86 31.22 19.54
C PRO A 741 15.63 29.70 19.62
N MET A 742 16.56 29.00 20.23
CA MET A 742 16.46 27.55 20.42
C MET A 742 16.84 27.16 21.86
N LEU A 743 16.25 26.06 22.33
CA LEU A 743 16.60 25.42 23.60
C LEU A 743 17.23 24.05 23.28
N SER A 744 18.32 23.73 23.92
CA SER A 744 18.97 22.42 23.80
C SER A 744 18.95 21.71 25.16
N ASN A 745 18.40 20.48 25.17
CA ASN A 745 18.40 19.64 26.36
C ASN A 745 18.64 18.18 25.92
N ASP A 746 19.64 17.52 26.52
CA ASP A 746 20.00 16.12 26.24
C ASP A 746 20.20 15.81 24.73
N GLY A 747 20.76 16.76 23.99
CA GLY A 747 21.00 16.64 22.55
C GLY A 747 19.77 16.86 21.67
N ILE A 748 18.62 17.17 22.27
CA ILE A 748 17.40 17.56 21.55
C ILE A 748 17.29 19.07 21.52
N VAL A 749 17.25 19.63 20.33
CA VAL A 749 17.04 21.06 20.08
C VAL A 749 15.55 21.29 19.83
N SER A 750 14.98 22.30 20.52
CA SER A 750 13.57 22.70 20.38
C SER A 750 13.51 24.19 19.99
N PHE A 751 12.68 24.52 19.01
CA PHE A 751 12.44 25.86 18.53
C PHE A 751 11.04 26.03 17.95
N GLU A 752 10.52 27.27 18.00
CA GLU A 752 9.22 27.60 17.42
C GLU A 752 9.34 27.78 15.90
N THR A 753 8.37 27.28 15.18
CA THR A 753 8.26 27.40 13.74
C THR A 753 6.98 28.10 13.30
N LEU A 754 7.03 28.76 12.16
CA LEU A 754 5.89 29.39 11.51
C LEU A 754 5.46 28.54 10.29
N PRO A 755 4.17 28.55 9.93
CA PRO A 755 3.71 27.88 8.72
C PRO A 755 4.50 28.34 7.48
N ASP A 756 4.74 27.41 6.56
CA ASP A 756 5.45 27.60 5.29
C ASP A 756 6.86 28.20 5.38
N SER A 757 7.47 28.18 6.55
CA SER A 757 8.81 28.71 6.77
C SER A 757 9.89 27.63 6.68
N VAL A 758 11.09 28.04 6.22
CA VAL A 758 12.25 27.14 6.07
C VAL A 758 13.33 27.52 7.07
N TYR A 759 13.82 26.49 7.75
CA TYR A 759 14.83 26.61 8.81
C TYR A 759 16.10 25.89 8.39
N THR A 760 17.24 26.62 8.40
CA THR A 760 18.55 26.08 8.03
C THR A 760 19.42 25.92 9.27
N PHE A 761 20.03 24.76 9.41
CA PHE A 761 20.90 24.42 10.53
C PHE A 761 22.37 24.81 10.23
N VAL A 762 23.06 25.34 11.21
CA VAL A 762 24.48 25.65 11.16
C VAL A 762 25.22 24.72 12.10
N PHE A 763 26.20 23.98 11.56
CA PHE A 763 27.02 23.01 12.28
C PHE A 763 28.45 23.50 12.46
#